data_67cef4fce47cbbff5b9f2dfc04abe753
#
_entry.id   67cef4fce47cbbff5b9f2dfc04abe753
#
_cell.length_a   1.000
_cell.length_b   1.000
_cell.length_c   1.000
_cell.angle_alpha   90.00
_cell.angle_beta   90.00
_cell.angle_gamma   90.00
#
_symmetry.space_group_name_H-M   'P 1'
#
loop_
_entity.id
_entity.type
_entity.pdbx_description
1 polymer ?
#
loop_
_entity_poly.entity_id
_entity_poly.type
_entity_poly.pdbx_seq_one_letter_code
_entity_poly.pdbx_strand_id
1 'polypeptide(L)'
;MTGPLLLGVRHHGPGSARAVRAALEAAAPAAVLIEGPPEGDALLPLAADEQMRPPVALLAHATDDPGRAAFWPLAEFSPEWVAIRWALANGAAVRFIDLPAAHSLAMTDEFRDEREAPAARKEEGAGEPADVRIDPIAVLAATTGYDDPERWWEDVVELRGGHGTQASAASPDATGGAASPDAADATGGAGGAADPFAPFAALGEAMTALRETYGHGGHDRDLVREAYMRLQLRAARKEFGDGAVAVVCGAWHVPALETKATVTADKALLKGLPKIRTEMTWVPWTHRRLARRSGYGAGIDSPGWYGHLFGAPDRPVERWMTKIARLLRDEDRMVSSAHVIEAVRLAGTLAVMRGRPLAGLTETVDAVRAVMCEGSDVPLDLVRDRLIVGDVLGEVPDTAPAVPLQRDLTRQQRSLRLKPEALERELDLDLRKEIDAARSRLLHRLRLLAVGWGEPVTGRGSTGTFRESWRLRWEPELSVKVAEAGVWGTTVLAAATAKAEARAVSATALAEVTALAEQCLLAELPDALPVVMKALADRAALDADVGHLAQALPALARSLRYGDVRSTGTAALGEVAAGLAERICVGLPPACTGLDADGAAQMREHLDGVHTAVALLPDAGGGMGERWRSVLNKLAARDTVPGVIRGRAARLLLDEGRLEEDEAARLMALALSPGTEPAEAAAWIEGFVGGASGGGLLLVHDERLLGLVDAWLSGVPAGAFTDVLPLLRRTFSAYEPGVRRTLGELVRRGPGPAAGPARTDAGAPGFGPGLDTARADAVTPVLRMLLGIDDNDLAGVAR
;
A
#
# COMPACT_ATOMS: atom_id res chain seq x y z
N MET A 1 4.22 -51.19 1.60
CA MET A 1 4.11 -50.51 0.28
C MET A 1 5.35 -50.79 -0.51
N THR A 2 5.24 -51.20 -1.78
CA THR A 2 6.41 -51.61 -2.60
C THR A 2 7.01 -50.45 -3.44
N GLY A 3 6.50 -49.23 -3.26
CA GLY A 3 6.98 -48.04 -3.95
C GLY A 3 7.03 -46.81 -3.04
N PRO A 4 7.54 -45.67 -3.54
CA PRO A 4 7.57 -44.40 -2.79
C PRO A 4 6.14 -43.92 -2.49
N LEU A 5 5.95 -43.29 -1.36
CA LEU A 5 4.68 -42.67 -0.98
C LEU A 5 4.57 -41.29 -1.63
N LEU A 6 3.64 -41.13 -2.60
CA LEU A 6 3.40 -39.83 -3.27
C LEU A 6 2.22 -39.13 -2.61
N LEU A 7 2.47 -38.00 -2.00
CA LEU A 7 1.48 -37.17 -1.30
C LEU A 7 1.23 -35.91 -2.13
N GLY A 8 0.29 -36.04 -3.08
CA GLY A 8 -0.15 -34.94 -3.91
C GLY A 8 -1.01 -33.96 -3.11
N VAL A 9 -0.61 -32.69 -3.03
CA VAL A 9 -1.27 -31.69 -2.21
C VAL A 9 -1.76 -30.49 -3.03
N ARG A 10 -2.66 -29.72 -2.45
CA ARG A 10 -2.81 -28.31 -2.77
C ARG A 10 -1.98 -27.51 -1.81
N HIS A 11 -1.16 -26.61 -2.33
CA HIS A 11 -0.37 -25.70 -1.53
C HIS A 11 -1.27 -24.88 -0.59
N HIS A 12 -0.84 -24.70 0.66
CA HIS A 12 -1.54 -23.91 1.67
C HIS A 12 -2.94 -24.41 2.06
N GLY A 13 -3.21 -25.73 1.94
CA GLY A 13 -4.45 -26.34 2.35
C GLY A 13 -4.37 -26.92 3.78
N PRO A 14 -5.15 -26.46 4.78
CA PRO A 14 -5.09 -27.00 6.15
C PRO A 14 -5.51 -28.47 6.24
N GLY A 15 -6.47 -28.92 5.44
CA GLY A 15 -6.86 -30.32 5.34
C GLY A 15 -5.76 -31.17 4.73
N SER A 16 -5.16 -30.71 3.62
CA SER A 16 -3.99 -31.35 3.01
C SER A 16 -2.83 -31.46 4.00
N ALA A 17 -2.59 -30.41 4.80
CA ALA A 17 -1.54 -30.40 5.81
C ALA A 17 -1.77 -31.43 6.93
N ARG A 18 -3.01 -31.56 7.41
CA ARG A 18 -3.39 -32.59 8.39
C ARG A 18 -3.27 -33.99 7.81
N ALA A 19 -3.70 -34.20 6.56
CA ALA A 19 -3.60 -35.47 5.86
C ALA A 19 -2.12 -35.87 5.66
N VAL A 20 -1.25 -34.94 5.25
CA VAL A 20 0.20 -35.18 5.11
C VAL A 20 0.80 -35.61 6.45
N ARG A 21 0.47 -34.93 7.55
CA ARG A 21 0.93 -35.31 8.88
C ARG A 21 0.52 -36.75 9.23
N ALA A 22 -0.76 -37.07 9.06
CA ALA A 22 -1.27 -38.41 9.37
C ALA A 22 -0.62 -39.50 8.48
N ALA A 23 -0.41 -39.23 7.21
CA ALA A 23 0.24 -40.17 6.29
C ALA A 23 1.75 -40.38 6.65
N LEU A 24 2.46 -39.33 7.02
CA LEU A 24 3.86 -39.42 7.45
C LEU A 24 3.98 -40.13 8.79
N GLU A 25 3.08 -39.90 9.75
CA GLU A 25 3.03 -40.63 11.03
C GLU A 25 2.78 -42.13 10.81
N ALA A 26 1.88 -42.50 9.88
CA ALA A 26 1.56 -43.87 9.57
C ALA A 26 2.66 -44.60 8.78
N ALA A 27 3.32 -43.91 7.86
CA ALA A 27 4.35 -44.51 7.00
C ALA A 27 5.74 -44.47 7.60
N ALA A 28 6.04 -43.49 8.48
CA ALA A 28 7.34 -43.24 9.09
C ALA A 28 8.52 -43.37 8.09
N PRO A 29 8.54 -42.60 7.00
CA PRO A 29 9.56 -42.69 5.95
C PRO A 29 10.92 -42.26 6.48
N ALA A 30 12.02 -42.87 5.95
CA ALA A 30 13.40 -42.46 6.27
C ALA A 30 13.79 -41.15 5.57
N ALA A 31 13.12 -40.81 4.45
CA ALA A 31 13.35 -39.58 3.71
C ALA A 31 12.05 -38.94 3.23
N VAL A 32 11.96 -37.62 3.35
CA VAL A 32 10.85 -36.80 2.85
C VAL A 32 11.39 -35.85 1.79
N LEU A 33 10.88 -35.97 0.59
CA LEU A 33 11.21 -35.12 -0.56
C LEU A 33 10.09 -34.10 -0.76
N ILE A 34 10.44 -32.86 -0.93
CA ILE A 34 9.46 -31.76 -0.94
C ILE A 34 9.65 -30.92 -2.20
N GLU A 35 8.56 -30.51 -2.83
CA GLU A 35 8.59 -29.56 -3.93
C GLU A 35 9.18 -28.22 -3.46
N GLY A 36 10.32 -27.85 -4.03
CA GLY A 36 11.07 -26.65 -3.68
C GLY A 36 12.48 -26.70 -4.22
N PRO A 37 13.19 -25.57 -4.23
CA PRO A 37 14.53 -25.45 -4.82
C PRO A 37 15.60 -26.10 -3.94
N PRO A 38 16.45 -26.99 -4.51
CA PRO A 38 17.49 -27.71 -3.76
C PRO A 38 18.52 -26.81 -3.06
N GLU A 39 18.71 -25.60 -3.54
CA GLU A 39 19.57 -24.60 -2.87
C GLU A 39 19.09 -24.28 -1.45
N GLY A 40 17.82 -24.55 -1.14
CA GLY A 40 17.22 -24.39 0.18
C GLY A 40 17.54 -25.48 1.18
N ASP A 41 18.11 -26.62 0.77
CA ASP A 41 18.36 -27.78 1.65
C ASP A 41 19.21 -27.41 2.88
N ALA A 42 20.23 -26.58 2.70
CA ALA A 42 21.09 -26.11 3.79
C ALA A 42 20.34 -25.22 4.80
N LEU A 43 19.17 -24.69 4.45
CA LEU A 43 18.37 -23.80 5.28
C LEU A 43 17.23 -24.53 6.00
N LEU A 44 16.92 -25.78 5.61
CA LEU A 44 15.84 -26.57 6.21
C LEU A 44 15.99 -26.74 7.73
N PRO A 45 17.19 -26.97 8.32
CA PRO A 45 17.33 -27.10 9.77
C PRO A 45 16.83 -25.88 10.55
N LEU A 46 16.86 -24.67 9.98
CA LEU A 46 16.36 -23.45 10.62
C LEU A 46 14.84 -23.50 10.84
N ALA A 47 14.11 -24.31 10.10
CA ALA A 47 12.68 -24.50 10.32
C ALA A 47 12.37 -25.15 11.68
N ALA A 48 13.33 -25.76 12.35
CA ALA A 48 13.19 -26.30 13.70
C ALA A 48 13.39 -25.24 14.79
N ASP A 49 13.96 -24.07 14.48
CA ASP A 49 14.23 -23.00 15.45
C ASP A 49 12.92 -22.45 16.04
N GLU A 50 12.91 -22.18 17.35
CA GLU A 50 11.73 -21.64 18.06
C GLU A 50 11.39 -20.21 17.61
N GLN A 51 12.34 -19.46 17.07
CA GLN A 51 12.12 -18.12 16.52
C GLN A 51 11.55 -18.13 15.10
N MET A 52 11.53 -19.29 14.43
CA MET A 52 10.96 -19.44 13.11
C MET A 52 9.43 -19.56 13.20
N ARG A 53 8.73 -18.51 12.86
CA ARG A 53 7.26 -18.42 12.92
C ARG A 53 6.66 -18.14 11.56
N PRO A 54 5.96 -19.09 10.93
CA PRO A 54 5.24 -18.84 9.67
C PRO A 54 4.15 -17.75 9.80
N PRO A 55 3.80 -17.08 8.68
CA PRO A 55 4.24 -17.37 7.33
C PRO A 55 5.65 -16.89 7.03
N VAL A 56 6.46 -17.72 6.41
CA VAL A 56 7.84 -17.42 5.99
C VAL A 56 8.01 -17.83 4.53
N ALA A 57 9.03 -17.33 3.85
CA ALA A 57 9.35 -17.78 2.51
C ALA A 57 10.84 -18.05 2.35
N LEU A 58 11.18 -19.04 1.52
CA LEU A 58 12.51 -19.07 0.92
C LEU A 58 12.56 -17.99 -0.14
N LEU A 59 13.56 -17.13 -0.06
CA LEU A 59 13.89 -16.13 -1.07
C LEU A 59 15.15 -16.59 -1.80
N ALA A 60 15.06 -16.79 -3.11
CA ALA A 60 16.23 -16.88 -3.97
C ALA A 60 16.32 -15.61 -4.81
N HIS A 61 17.52 -15.05 -4.94
CA HIS A 61 17.78 -13.93 -5.83
C HIS A 61 19.10 -14.12 -6.58
N ALA A 62 19.19 -13.52 -7.77
CA ALA A 62 20.46 -13.50 -8.49
C ALA A 62 21.49 -12.64 -7.76
N THR A 63 22.76 -13.10 -7.67
CA THR A 63 23.82 -12.34 -6.99
C THR A 63 24.16 -11.04 -7.71
N ASP A 64 24.06 -11.03 -9.03
CA ASP A 64 24.45 -9.90 -9.87
C ASP A 64 23.28 -8.93 -10.09
N ASP A 65 22.04 -9.40 -9.89
CA ASP A 65 20.81 -8.61 -10.02
C ASP A 65 19.79 -9.08 -8.99
N PRO A 66 19.83 -8.60 -7.74
CA PRO A 66 18.91 -9.03 -6.69
C PRO A 66 17.43 -8.77 -6.98
N GLY A 67 17.10 -7.90 -7.94
CA GLY A 67 15.73 -7.68 -8.42
C GLY A 67 15.13 -8.91 -9.11
N ARG A 68 15.98 -9.79 -9.65
CA ARG A 68 15.59 -11.12 -10.17
C ARG A 68 15.47 -12.08 -8.99
N ALA A 69 14.30 -12.17 -8.41
CA ALA A 69 14.04 -12.96 -7.22
C ALA A 69 12.80 -13.84 -7.38
N ALA A 70 12.80 -14.96 -6.64
CA ALA A 70 11.66 -15.85 -6.52
C ALA A 70 11.43 -16.21 -5.06
N PHE A 71 10.17 -16.44 -4.72
CA PHE A 71 9.74 -16.77 -3.37
C PHE A 71 8.99 -18.10 -3.34
N TRP A 72 9.27 -18.92 -2.33
CA TRP A 72 8.53 -20.13 -1.98
C TRP A 72 7.94 -19.92 -0.59
N PRO A 73 6.71 -19.37 -0.50
CA PRO A 73 6.09 -19.06 0.77
C PRO A 73 5.54 -20.32 1.44
N LEU A 74 5.63 -20.37 2.76
CA LEU A 74 5.15 -21.44 3.62
C LEU A 74 4.40 -20.85 4.81
N ALA A 75 3.16 -21.27 5.00
CA ALA A 75 2.36 -20.97 6.17
C ALA A 75 2.41 -22.12 7.17
N GLU A 76 1.95 -21.91 8.39
CA GLU A 76 1.83 -22.97 9.40
C GLU A 76 0.96 -24.14 8.91
N PHE A 77 -0.04 -23.84 8.08
CA PHE A 77 -0.96 -24.78 7.47
C PHE A 77 -0.55 -25.23 6.04
N SER A 78 0.68 -24.93 5.60
CA SER A 78 1.21 -25.48 4.34
C SER A 78 1.63 -26.93 4.53
N PRO A 79 1.17 -27.87 3.66
CA PRO A 79 1.56 -29.27 3.74
C PRO A 79 3.06 -29.47 3.72
N GLU A 80 3.80 -28.69 2.93
CA GLU A 80 5.25 -28.69 2.83
C GLU A 80 5.90 -28.29 4.17
N TRP A 81 5.37 -27.24 4.81
CA TRP A 81 5.86 -26.83 6.13
C TRP A 81 5.66 -27.91 7.18
N VAL A 82 4.47 -28.51 7.18
CA VAL A 82 4.17 -29.63 8.09
C VAL A 82 5.09 -30.82 7.84
N ALA A 83 5.39 -31.14 6.58
CA ALA A 83 6.30 -32.20 6.20
C ALA A 83 7.75 -31.92 6.63
N ILE A 84 8.24 -30.70 6.44
CA ILE A 84 9.57 -30.24 6.92
C ILE A 84 9.65 -30.42 8.44
N ARG A 85 8.69 -29.88 9.17
CA ARG A 85 8.65 -29.93 10.63
C ARG A 85 8.59 -31.39 11.16
N TRP A 86 7.75 -32.24 10.51
CA TRP A 86 7.65 -33.64 10.84
C TRP A 86 8.99 -34.37 10.64
N ALA A 87 9.62 -34.18 9.48
CA ALA A 87 10.88 -34.83 9.15
C ALA A 87 12.00 -34.45 10.13
N LEU A 88 12.15 -33.16 10.43
CA LEU A 88 13.15 -32.67 11.40
C LEU A 88 12.90 -33.20 12.81
N ALA A 89 11.64 -33.29 13.25
CA ALA A 89 11.28 -33.82 14.57
C ALA A 89 11.52 -35.31 14.71
N ASN A 90 11.39 -36.08 13.61
CA ASN A 90 11.55 -37.55 13.61
C ASN A 90 12.91 -38.02 13.08
N GLY A 91 13.84 -37.10 12.77
CA GLY A 91 15.20 -37.45 12.28
C GLY A 91 15.22 -38.06 10.88
N ALA A 92 14.15 -37.87 10.09
CA ALA A 92 14.09 -38.26 8.69
C ALA A 92 14.89 -37.27 7.82
N ALA A 93 15.54 -37.78 6.78
CA ALA A 93 16.20 -36.92 5.80
C ALA A 93 15.13 -36.06 5.07
N VAL A 94 15.38 -34.76 4.95
CA VAL A 94 14.46 -33.86 4.21
C VAL A 94 15.24 -33.11 3.14
N ARG A 95 14.69 -33.07 1.91
CA ARG A 95 15.33 -32.43 0.74
C ARG A 95 14.29 -31.82 -0.18
N PHE A 96 14.65 -30.71 -0.81
CA PHE A 96 13.88 -30.16 -1.93
C PHE A 96 14.26 -30.84 -3.25
N ILE A 97 13.27 -31.08 -4.09
CA ILE A 97 13.43 -31.85 -5.33
C ILE A 97 12.95 -31.15 -6.60
N ASP A 98 12.50 -29.91 -6.54
CA ASP A 98 12.11 -29.16 -7.72
C ASP A 98 13.33 -28.60 -8.48
N LEU A 99 13.09 -28.04 -9.66
CA LEU A 99 14.15 -27.43 -10.48
C LEU A 99 14.90 -26.36 -9.68
N PRO A 100 16.26 -26.38 -9.69
CA PRO A 100 17.06 -25.39 -9.00
C PRO A 100 16.66 -23.94 -9.33
N ALA A 101 16.63 -23.09 -8.31
CA ALA A 101 16.33 -21.66 -8.44
C ALA A 101 17.24 -20.97 -9.45
N ALA A 102 18.50 -21.41 -9.54
CA ALA A 102 19.47 -20.93 -10.51
C ALA A 102 19.03 -21.09 -11.98
N HIS A 103 18.28 -22.13 -12.30
CA HIS A 103 17.70 -22.35 -13.61
C HIS A 103 16.38 -21.61 -13.77
N SER A 104 15.51 -21.71 -12.77
CA SER A 104 14.18 -21.06 -12.79
C SER A 104 14.28 -19.56 -12.98
N LEU A 105 15.21 -18.89 -12.30
CA LEU A 105 15.46 -17.46 -12.41
C LEU A 105 16.12 -17.10 -13.77
N ALA A 106 16.99 -17.97 -14.30
CA ALA A 106 17.61 -17.73 -15.60
C ALA A 106 16.59 -17.78 -16.76
N MET A 107 15.57 -18.63 -16.65
CA MET A 107 14.52 -18.83 -17.66
C MET A 107 13.42 -17.76 -17.60
N THR A 108 13.42 -16.86 -16.62
CA THR A 108 12.32 -15.91 -16.40
C THR A 108 12.22 -14.86 -17.51
N ASP A 109 13.33 -14.53 -18.17
CA ASP A 109 13.35 -13.50 -19.21
C ASP A 109 12.67 -13.98 -20.52
N GLU A 110 12.85 -15.25 -20.89
CA GLU A 110 12.21 -15.82 -22.08
C GLU A 110 10.67 -15.86 -21.99
N PHE A 111 10.13 -15.88 -20.76
CA PHE A 111 8.68 -15.93 -20.49
C PHE A 111 8.08 -14.61 -19.99
N ARG A 112 8.89 -13.56 -19.77
CA ARG A 112 8.42 -12.23 -19.36
C ARG A 112 7.88 -11.44 -20.56
N ASP A 113 8.52 -11.59 -21.73
CA ASP A 113 8.07 -10.98 -22.98
C ASP A 113 6.68 -11.44 -23.42
N GLU A 114 6.27 -12.66 -23.02
CA GLU A 114 4.93 -13.19 -23.32
C GLU A 114 3.83 -12.61 -22.40
N ARG A 115 4.17 -12.10 -21.21
CA ARG A 115 3.21 -11.49 -20.27
C ARG A 115 3.01 -9.98 -20.45
N GLU A 116 4.01 -9.28 -21.01
CA GLU A 116 3.96 -7.84 -21.26
C GLU A 116 3.46 -7.48 -22.67
N ALA A 117 3.14 -8.47 -23.51
CA ALA A 117 2.45 -8.22 -24.77
C ALA A 117 1.04 -7.68 -24.47
N PRO A 118 0.74 -6.42 -24.87
CA PRO A 118 -0.56 -5.82 -24.57
C PRO A 118 -1.67 -6.63 -25.24
N ALA A 119 -2.80 -6.77 -24.54
CA ALA A 119 -4.04 -7.43 -24.97
C ALA A 119 -4.68 -6.83 -26.25
N ALA A 120 -3.91 -6.18 -27.10
CA ALA A 120 -4.34 -5.48 -28.31
C ALA A 120 -3.89 -6.20 -29.60
N ARG A 121 -3.97 -7.54 -29.64
CA ARG A 121 -3.94 -8.29 -30.92
C ARG A 121 -4.85 -9.52 -30.82
N LYS A 122 -6.16 -9.27 -30.75
CA LYS A 122 -7.17 -10.26 -31.16
C LYS A 122 -7.95 -9.64 -32.30
N GLU A 123 -7.41 -9.78 -33.51
CA GLU A 123 -8.21 -9.84 -34.73
C GLU A 123 -7.37 -10.51 -35.83
N GLU A 124 -7.98 -11.59 -36.40
CA GLU A 124 -7.69 -12.22 -37.67
C GLU A 124 -6.45 -13.12 -37.79
N GLY A 125 -6.73 -14.43 -37.77
CA GLY A 125 -5.89 -15.49 -38.30
C GLY A 125 -6.19 -16.81 -37.62
N ALA A 126 -6.93 -17.71 -38.31
CA ALA A 126 -7.11 -19.09 -37.89
C ALA A 126 -5.72 -19.79 -37.85
N GLY A 127 -5.11 -19.78 -36.68
CA GLY A 127 -3.94 -20.53 -36.28
C GLY A 127 -4.28 -21.30 -35.02
N GLU A 128 -3.67 -22.46 -34.83
CA GLU A 128 -3.89 -23.47 -33.80
C GLU A 128 -4.32 -22.90 -32.42
N PRO A 129 -5.22 -23.60 -31.67
CA PRO A 129 -5.72 -23.11 -30.41
C PRO A 129 -4.53 -22.83 -29.48
N ALA A 130 -4.36 -21.56 -29.07
CA ALA A 130 -3.42 -21.20 -28.05
C ALA A 130 -3.64 -22.10 -26.82
N ASP A 131 -2.59 -22.75 -26.33
CA ASP A 131 -2.61 -23.64 -25.18
C ASP A 131 -3.35 -22.97 -24.00
N VAL A 132 -4.60 -23.38 -23.79
CA VAL A 132 -5.42 -22.88 -22.71
C VAL A 132 -4.89 -23.49 -21.42
N ARG A 133 -4.26 -22.71 -20.57
CA ARG A 133 -3.87 -23.14 -19.22
C ARG A 133 -5.12 -23.53 -18.43
N ILE A 134 -5.19 -24.77 -18.01
CA ILE A 134 -6.28 -25.26 -17.18
C ILE A 134 -5.97 -25.05 -15.69
N ASP A 135 -7.02 -24.73 -14.93
CA ASP A 135 -7.01 -24.85 -13.47
C ASP A 135 -7.63 -26.22 -13.11
N PRO A 136 -6.84 -27.21 -12.65
CA PRO A 136 -7.35 -28.54 -12.34
C PRO A 136 -8.47 -28.55 -11.30
N ILE A 137 -8.40 -27.64 -10.31
CA ILE A 137 -9.42 -27.56 -9.25
C ILE A 137 -10.71 -26.99 -9.83
N ALA A 138 -10.63 -26.00 -10.71
CA ALA A 138 -11.81 -25.45 -11.39
C ALA A 138 -12.51 -26.51 -12.28
N VAL A 139 -11.76 -27.34 -12.98
CA VAL A 139 -12.31 -28.42 -13.79
C VAL A 139 -13.03 -29.46 -12.93
N LEU A 140 -12.43 -29.88 -11.80
CA LEU A 140 -13.05 -30.83 -10.87
C LEU A 140 -14.30 -30.22 -10.21
N ALA A 141 -14.27 -28.96 -9.80
CA ALA A 141 -15.43 -28.27 -9.27
C ALA A 141 -16.58 -28.22 -10.27
N ALA A 142 -16.32 -27.81 -11.50
CA ALA A 142 -17.32 -27.73 -12.57
C ALA A 142 -17.94 -29.12 -12.88
N THR A 143 -17.10 -30.15 -12.88
CA THR A 143 -17.54 -31.53 -13.13
C THR A 143 -18.51 -32.04 -12.06
N THR A 144 -18.36 -31.56 -10.82
CA THR A 144 -19.21 -31.94 -9.69
C THR A 144 -20.35 -30.94 -9.41
N GLY A 145 -20.53 -29.94 -10.31
CA GLY A 145 -21.64 -28.98 -10.25
C GLY A 145 -21.40 -27.79 -9.34
N TYR A 146 -20.15 -27.55 -8.95
CA TYR A 146 -19.77 -26.33 -8.21
C TYR A 146 -19.37 -25.24 -9.18
N ASP A 147 -19.79 -24.02 -8.90
CA ASP A 147 -19.46 -22.79 -9.62
C ASP A 147 -18.22 -22.08 -9.04
N ASP A 148 -17.79 -22.46 -7.83
CA ASP A 148 -16.65 -21.92 -7.11
C ASP A 148 -15.65 -23.05 -6.76
N PRO A 149 -14.42 -23.02 -7.34
CA PRO A 149 -13.37 -24.00 -7.06
C PRO A 149 -12.91 -24.04 -5.60
N GLU A 150 -12.82 -22.85 -4.95
CA GLU A 150 -12.43 -22.74 -3.54
C GLU A 150 -13.45 -23.42 -2.64
N ARG A 151 -14.74 -23.15 -2.90
CA ARG A 151 -15.85 -23.75 -2.16
C ARG A 151 -15.88 -25.26 -2.32
N TRP A 152 -15.69 -25.76 -3.56
CA TRP A 152 -15.60 -27.20 -3.81
C TRP A 152 -14.46 -27.83 -3.01
N TRP A 153 -13.27 -27.23 -3.04
CA TRP A 153 -12.10 -27.73 -2.31
C TRP A 153 -12.34 -27.71 -0.80
N GLU A 154 -12.92 -26.63 -0.28
CA GLU A 154 -13.26 -26.51 1.15
C GLU A 154 -14.20 -27.66 1.57
N ASP A 155 -15.26 -27.95 0.81
CA ASP A 155 -16.23 -28.97 1.14
C ASP A 155 -15.69 -30.40 1.02
N VAL A 156 -14.88 -30.65 0.00
CA VAL A 156 -14.43 -32.03 -0.34
C VAL A 156 -13.15 -32.39 0.44
N VAL A 157 -12.27 -31.45 0.68
CA VAL A 157 -10.94 -31.72 1.25
C VAL A 157 -10.77 -31.10 2.64
N GLU A 158 -11.01 -29.80 2.78
CA GLU A 158 -10.59 -29.08 3.98
C GLU A 158 -11.46 -29.38 5.20
N LEU A 159 -12.76 -29.54 5.01
CA LEU A 159 -13.72 -29.76 6.10
C LEU A 159 -13.94 -31.25 6.44
N ARG A 160 -13.64 -32.18 5.55
CA ARG A 160 -13.88 -33.63 5.79
C ARG A 160 -12.87 -34.30 6.72
N GLY A 161 -11.66 -33.76 6.85
CA GLY A 161 -10.56 -34.36 7.63
C GLY A 161 -10.50 -33.99 9.11
N GLY A 162 -11.36 -33.09 9.63
CA GLY A 162 -11.18 -32.44 10.92
C GLY A 162 -12.04 -32.91 12.11
N HIS A 163 -13.13 -33.63 11.90
CA HIS A 163 -14.08 -33.95 12.97
C HIS A 163 -14.58 -35.39 12.86
N GLY A 164 -13.73 -36.34 13.17
CA GLY A 164 -14.15 -37.70 13.53
C GLY A 164 -15.01 -37.63 14.78
N THR A 165 -16.29 -37.98 14.67
CA THR A 165 -17.19 -38.41 15.76
C THR A 165 -17.44 -37.45 16.90
N GLN A 166 -18.28 -36.41 16.69
CA GLN A 166 -19.17 -35.91 17.73
C GLN A 166 -20.45 -35.25 17.16
N ALA A 167 -21.10 -35.91 16.22
CA ALA A 167 -22.47 -35.60 15.82
C ALA A 167 -23.41 -36.70 16.36
N SER A 168 -23.55 -36.80 17.68
CA SER A 168 -24.67 -37.49 18.32
C SER A 168 -24.71 -37.25 19.83
N ALA A 169 -25.09 -36.06 20.22
CA ALA A 169 -25.64 -35.79 21.54
C ALA A 169 -26.39 -34.46 21.51
N ALA A 170 -27.54 -34.45 20.86
CA ALA A 170 -28.48 -33.35 21.04
C ALA A 170 -29.91 -33.90 21.01
N SER A 171 -30.52 -33.87 22.18
CA SER A 171 -31.92 -33.82 22.54
C SER A 171 -32.73 -35.12 22.58
N PRO A 172 -33.13 -35.53 23.78
CA PRO A 172 -34.30 -36.36 23.90
C PRO A 172 -35.49 -35.38 24.11
N ASP A 173 -36.29 -35.17 23.08
CA ASP A 173 -37.72 -34.86 23.18
C ASP A 173 -38.28 -34.57 21.78
N ALA A 174 -38.83 -35.64 21.17
CA ALA A 174 -39.96 -35.56 20.27
C ALA A 174 -40.51 -36.97 20.08
N THR A 175 -41.54 -37.23 20.80
CA THR A 175 -42.39 -38.44 20.74
C THR A 175 -43.15 -38.48 19.43
N GLY A 176 -43.17 -39.66 18.77
CA GLY A 176 -44.32 -40.21 18.04
C GLY A 176 -44.34 -40.02 16.52
N GLY A 177 -44.15 -41.13 15.83
CA GLY A 177 -44.45 -41.21 14.40
C GLY A 177 -43.96 -42.52 13.77
N ALA A 178 -44.87 -43.42 13.50
CA ALA A 178 -44.80 -44.83 13.16
C ALA A 178 -43.81 -45.23 12.04
N ALA A 179 -43.33 -46.43 12.23
CA ALA A 179 -42.49 -47.23 11.35
C ALA A 179 -43.14 -47.65 10.02
N SER A 180 -42.31 -47.72 8.97
CA SER A 180 -42.46 -48.67 7.88
C SER A 180 -41.16 -49.44 7.65
N PRO A 181 -41.19 -50.74 7.61
CA PRO A 181 -40.02 -51.59 7.42
C PRO A 181 -39.85 -51.89 5.94
N ASP A 182 -38.71 -51.61 5.35
CA ASP A 182 -38.11 -52.38 4.29
C ASP A 182 -36.91 -51.60 3.69
N ALA A 183 -35.73 -51.90 4.19
CA ALA A 183 -34.45 -51.87 3.49
C ALA A 183 -33.39 -52.49 4.40
N ALA A 184 -33.35 -53.84 4.34
CA ALA A 184 -32.32 -54.59 5.00
C ALA A 184 -31.05 -54.62 4.13
N ASP A 185 -29.93 -54.67 4.85
CA ASP A 185 -28.64 -55.19 4.43
C ASP A 185 -27.71 -54.25 3.60
N ALA A 186 -26.93 -53.42 4.35
CA ALA A 186 -25.54 -53.27 4.08
C ALA A 186 -24.81 -53.22 5.44
N THR A 187 -24.31 -54.39 5.83
CA THR A 187 -23.59 -54.68 7.06
C THR A 187 -22.47 -53.73 7.34
N GLY A 188 -22.55 -53.08 8.51
CA GLY A 188 -21.55 -52.28 9.11
C GLY A 188 -20.21 -52.96 9.26
N GLY A 189 -19.20 -52.30 8.75
CA GLY A 189 -17.84 -52.47 9.18
C GLY A 189 -17.60 -51.64 10.45
N ALA A 190 -17.16 -52.28 11.51
CA ALA A 190 -16.68 -51.67 12.73
C ALA A 190 -15.69 -50.55 12.41
N GLY A 191 -15.69 -49.45 13.23
CA GLY A 191 -14.84 -48.26 13.09
C GLY A 191 -13.36 -48.59 12.94
N GLY A 192 -12.93 -48.89 11.72
CA GLY A 192 -11.55 -48.90 11.29
C GLY A 192 -11.09 -47.45 11.15
N ALA A 193 -9.93 -47.13 11.71
CA ALA A 193 -9.27 -45.84 11.46
C ALA A 193 -9.23 -45.58 9.95
N ALA A 194 -9.73 -44.43 9.50
CA ALA A 194 -9.74 -44.08 8.07
C ALA A 194 -8.32 -44.23 7.48
N ASP A 195 -8.17 -44.87 6.35
CA ASP A 195 -6.89 -45.05 5.66
C ASP A 195 -6.29 -43.64 5.37
N PRO A 196 -5.13 -43.31 6.01
CA PRO A 196 -4.51 -42.00 5.85
C PRO A 196 -3.98 -41.75 4.44
N PHE A 197 -3.91 -42.77 3.58
CA PHE A 197 -3.40 -42.67 2.22
C PHE A 197 -4.53 -42.51 1.17
N ALA A 198 -5.75 -42.84 1.52
CA ALA A 198 -6.90 -42.83 0.60
C ALA A 198 -7.14 -41.45 -0.03
N PRO A 199 -7.03 -40.30 0.67
CA PRO A 199 -7.23 -38.98 0.04
C PRO A 199 -6.21 -38.69 -1.07
N PHE A 200 -4.96 -39.13 -0.88
CA PHE A 200 -3.89 -38.91 -1.87
C PHE A 200 -4.05 -39.83 -3.09
N ALA A 201 -4.49 -41.07 -2.90
CA ALA A 201 -4.78 -41.97 -3.99
C ALA A 201 -5.92 -41.42 -4.86
N ALA A 202 -7.04 -41.01 -4.26
CA ALA A 202 -8.18 -40.44 -4.98
C ALA A 202 -7.79 -39.16 -5.75
N LEU A 203 -6.98 -38.26 -5.14
CA LEU A 203 -6.54 -37.06 -5.80
C LEU A 203 -5.55 -37.36 -6.95
N GLY A 204 -4.65 -38.34 -6.77
CA GLY A 204 -3.74 -38.83 -7.81
C GLY A 204 -4.48 -39.37 -9.01
N GLU A 205 -5.53 -40.22 -8.80
CA GLU A 205 -6.40 -40.74 -9.86
C GLU A 205 -7.12 -39.61 -10.61
N ALA A 206 -7.66 -38.62 -9.90
CA ALA A 206 -8.29 -37.44 -10.50
C ALA A 206 -7.32 -36.65 -11.38
N MET A 207 -6.10 -36.38 -10.89
CA MET A 207 -5.06 -35.71 -11.67
C MET A 207 -4.60 -36.49 -12.88
N THR A 208 -4.53 -37.82 -12.76
CA THR A 208 -4.22 -38.69 -13.90
C THR A 208 -5.28 -38.59 -15.01
N ALA A 209 -6.55 -38.65 -14.66
CA ALA A 209 -7.64 -38.47 -15.61
C ALA A 209 -7.64 -37.12 -16.31
N LEU A 210 -7.33 -36.05 -15.54
CA LEU A 210 -7.20 -34.70 -16.10
C LEU A 210 -6.02 -34.61 -17.07
N ARG A 211 -4.86 -35.19 -16.73
CA ARG A 211 -3.67 -35.17 -17.60
C ARG A 211 -3.84 -36.01 -18.84
N GLU A 212 -4.59 -37.09 -18.78
CA GLU A 212 -4.99 -37.89 -19.98
C GLU A 212 -5.85 -37.07 -20.94
N THR A 213 -6.71 -36.19 -20.41
CA THR A 213 -7.62 -35.36 -21.19
C THR A 213 -6.96 -34.10 -21.75
N TYR A 214 -6.16 -33.42 -20.93
CA TYR A 214 -5.61 -32.07 -21.20
C TYR A 214 -4.09 -32.02 -21.40
N GLY A 215 -3.40 -33.15 -21.39
CA GLY A 215 -1.94 -33.23 -21.56
C GLY A 215 -1.21 -32.49 -20.44
N HIS A 216 -0.34 -31.53 -20.81
CA HIS A 216 0.43 -30.73 -19.82
C HIS A 216 -0.36 -29.55 -19.28
N GLY A 217 -1.59 -29.34 -19.71
CA GLY A 217 -2.44 -28.23 -19.22
C GLY A 217 -1.87 -26.83 -19.50
N GLY A 218 -1.03 -26.68 -20.53
CA GLY A 218 -0.42 -25.39 -20.89
C GLY A 218 0.73 -24.94 -19.99
N HIS A 219 1.38 -25.85 -19.26
CA HIS A 219 2.49 -25.58 -18.36
C HIS A 219 3.81 -26.20 -18.85
N ASP A 220 4.42 -25.65 -19.87
CA ASP A 220 5.66 -26.18 -20.49
C ASP A 220 6.84 -26.32 -19.55
N ARG A 221 6.92 -25.44 -18.54
CA ARG A 221 7.93 -25.53 -17.48
C ARG A 221 7.85 -26.80 -16.64
N ASP A 222 6.65 -27.38 -16.52
CA ASP A 222 6.45 -28.56 -15.69
C ASP A 222 7.20 -29.78 -16.24
N LEU A 223 7.37 -29.89 -17.55
CA LEU A 223 8.16 -30.96 -18.14
C LEU A 223 9.59 -31.03 -17.62
N VAL A 224 10.21 -29.85 -17.51
CA VAL A 224 11.61 -29.71 -17.05
C VAL A 224 11.68 -29.92 -15.53
N ARG A 225 10.75 -29.36 -14.78
CA ARG A 225 10.62 -29.53 -13.32
C ARG A 225 10.41 -31.01 -12.97
N GLU A 226 9.47 -31.67 -13.62
CA GLU A 226 9.12 -33.07 -13.40
C GLU A 226 10.28 -34.01 -13.80
N ALA A 227 11.04 -33.68 -14.84
CA ALA A 227 12.24 -34.45 -15.19
C ALA A 227 13.30 -34.35 -14.08
N TYR A 228 13.50 -33.19 -13.52
CA TYR A 228 14.42 -33.01 -12.39
C TYR A 228 13.91 -33.75 -11.15
N MET A 229 12.64 -33.58 -10.76
CA MET A 229 12.01 -34.28 -9.64
C MET A 229 12.16 -35.81 -9.77
N ARG A 230 11.91 -36.38 -10.95
CA ARG A 230 12.08 -37.84 -11.20
C ARG A 230 13.51 -38.29 -10.99
N LEU A 231 14.51 -37.49 -11.37
CA LEU A 231 15.92 -37.84 -11.15
C LEU A 231 16.26 -37.83 -9.66
N GLN A 232 15.75 -36.84 -8.91
CA GLN A 232 15.96 -36.75 -7.46
C GLN A 232 15.24 -37.89 -6.71
N LEU A 233 14.02 -38.20 -7.10
CA LEU A 233 13.25 -39.33 -6.55
C LEU A 233 14.00 -40.67 -6.76
N ARG A 234 14.55 -40.92 -7.96
CA ARG A 234 15.33 -42.12 -8.23
C ARG A 234 16.61 -42.18 -7.39
N ALA A 235 17.26 -41.04 -7.19
CA ALA A 235 18.45 -40.97 -6.33
C ALA A 235 18.09 -41.31 -4.88
N ALA A 236 17.03 -40.74 -4.34
CA ALA A 236 16.56 -41.02 -2.99
C ALA A 236 16.10 -42.48 -2.80
N ARG A 237 15.37 -43.05 -3.78
CA ARG A 237 14.99 -44.48 -3.76
C ARG A 237 16.19 -45.41 -3.70
N LYS A 238 17.28 -45.08 -4.42
CA LYS A 238 18.51 -45.83 -4.39
C LYS A 238 19.24 -45.72 -3.04
N GLU A 239 19.16 -44.54 -2.41
CA GLU A 239 19.83 -44.25 -1.14
C GLU A 239 19.11 -44.85 0.06
N PHE A 240 17.76 -44.68 0.13
CA PHE A 240 16.97 -45.04 1.30
C PHE A 240 16.12 -46.30 1.14
N GLY A 241 15.91 -46.77 -0.10
CA GLY A 241 14.99 -47.85 -0.43
C GLY A 241 13.61 -47.36 -0.85
N ASP A 242 12.93 -48.15 -1.71
CA ASP A 242 11.71 -47.77 -2.37
C ASP A 242 10.55 -47.42 -1.41
N GLY A 243 10.32 -48.22 -0.38
CA GLY A 243 9.23 -48.02 0.58
C GLY A 243 9.56 -47.00 1.71
N ALA A 244 10.78 -46.45 1.76
CA ALA A 244 11.25 -45.58 2.82
C ALA A 244 11.26 -44.09 2.41
N VAL A 245 10.72 -43.77 1.23
CA VAL A 245 10.71 -42.41 0.67
C VAL A 245 9.27 -41.90 0.54
N ALA A 246 8.99 -40.74 1.10
CA ALA A 246 7.77 -39.98 0.84
C ALA A 246 8.07 -38.73 0.01
N VAL A 247 7.16 -38.35 -0.87
CA VAL A 247 7.22 -37.12 -1.70
C VAL A 247 6.00 -36.27 -1.42
N VAL A 248 6.22 -35.00 -1.10
CA VAL A 248 5.15 -33.99 -0.93
C VAL A 248 5.30 -32.98 -2.05
N CYS A 249 4.35 -32.96 -2.97
CA CYS A 249 4.36 -32.06 -4.13
C CYS A 249 2.94 -31.69 -4.55
N GLY A 250 2.81 -30.65 -5.37
CA GLY A 250 1.53 -30.32 -5.99
C GLY A 250 0.90 -31.54 -6.66
N ALA A 251 -0.38 -31.76 -6.42
CA ALA A 251 -1.09 -32.97 -6.89
C ALA A 251 -0.99 -33.15 -8.41
N TRP A 252 -0.85 -32.06 -9.15
CA TRP A 252 -0.67 -32.06 -10.62
C TRP A 252 0.58 -32.82 -11.09
N HIS A 253 1.62 -32.85 -10.27
CA HIS A 253 2.90 -33.51 -10.59
C HIS A 253 2.91 -35.01 -10.31
N VAL A 254 2.00 -35.53 -9.48
CA VAL A 254 1.98 -36.94 -9.07
C VAL A 254 1.97 -37.92 -10.26
N PRO A 255 1.09 -37.79 -11.27
CA PRO A 255 1.06 -38.73 -12.41
C PRO A 255 2.38 -38.70 -13.20
N ALA A 256 3.04 -37.56 -13.29
CA ALA A 256 4.34 -37.44 -13.96
C ALA A 256 5.48 -38.14 -13.21
N LEU A 257 5.41 -38.18 -11.87
CA LEU A 257 6.39 -38.87 -11.03
C LEU A 257 6.21 -40.42 -11.09
N GLU A 258 5.00 -40.88 -11.36
CA GLU A 258 4.70 -42.31 -11.58
C GLU A 258 5.08 -42.80 -12.98
N THR A 259 5.25 -41.86 -13.91
CA THR A 259 5.57 -42.18 -15.31
C THR A 259 6.94 -42.83 -15.43
N LYS A 260 7.01 -43.92 -16.20
CA LYS A 260 8.25 -44.67 -16.50
C LYS A 260 9.12 -43.97 -17.56
N ALA A 261 9.52 -42.72 -17.32
CA ALA A 261 10.50 -42.06 -18.18
C ALA A 261 11.91 -42.64 -17.98
N THR A 262 12.75 -42.65 -19.01
CA THR A 262 14.13 -43.08 -18.88
C THR A 262 15.02 -41.97 -18.30
N VAL A 263 16.08 -42.36 -17.58
CA VAL A 263 17.07 -41.39 -17.05
C VAL A 263 17.70 -40.56 -18.18
N THR A 264 17.88 -41.17 -19.36
CA THR A 264 18.44 -40.51 -20.55
C THR A 264 17.49 -39.42 -21.07
N ALA A 265 16.17 -39.71 -21.12
CA ALA A 265 15.18 -38.73 -21.55
C ALA A 265 15.10 -37.55 -20.56
N ASP A 266 15.03 -37.81 -19.25
CA ASP A 266 15.02 -36.76 -18.24
C ASP A 266 16.28 -35.86 -18.29
N LYS A 267 17.47 -36.49 -18.45
CA LYS A 267 18.72 -35.75 -18.63
C LYS A 267 18.77 -34.95 -19.93
N ALA A 268 18.13 -35.42 -21.00
CA ALA A 268 18.06 -34.68 -22.26
C ALA A 268 17.25 -33.39 -22.12
N LEU A 269 16.11 -33.42 -21.37
CA LEU A 269 15.31 -32.23 -21.07
C LEU A 269 16.05 -31.17 -20.22
N LEU A 270 16.95 -31.61 -19.35
CA LEU A 270 17.74 -30.71 -18.49
C LEU A 270 19.02 -30.20 -19.15
N LYS A 271 19.38 -30.75 -20.33
CA LYS A 271 20.63 -30.40 -20.99
C LYS A 271 20.57 -29.00 -21.61
N GLY A 272 21.53 -28.16 -21.25
CA GLY A 272 21.68 -26.82 -21.87
C GLY A 272 20.78 -25.75 -21.25
N LEU A 273 20.07 -26.04 -20.17
CA LEU A 273 19.31 -25.03 -19.44
C LEU A 273 20.19 -23.86 -19.01
N PRO A 274 19.73 -22.60 -19.16
CA PRO A 274 20.44 -21.44 -18.68
C PRO A 274 20.59 -21.50 -17.17
N LYS A 275 21.65 -20.88 -16.63
CA LYS A 275 21.95 -20.88 -15.19
C LYS A 275 22.57 -19.56 -14.79
N ILE A 276 22.10 -19.01 -13.67
CA ILE A 276 22.69 -17.84 -13.00
C ILE A 276 23.16 -18.19 -11.58
N ARG A 277 24.01 -17.34 -11.02
CA ARG A 277 24.40 -17.48 -9.62
C ARG A 277 23.28 -16.95 -8.73
N THR A 278 22.92 -17.74 -7.72
CA THR A 278 21.84 -17.36 -6.79
C THR A 278 22.31 -17.45 -5.35
N GLU A 279 21.80 -16.57 -4.52
CA GLU A 279 21.83 -16.67 -3.06
C GLU A 279 20.43 -16.97 -2.55
N MET A 280 20.35 -17.71 -1.45
CA MET A 280 19.09 -18.13 -0.86
C MET A 280 19.08 -17.87 0.64
N THR A 281 17.91 -17.42 1.14
CA THR A 281 17.70 -17.19 2.57
C THR A 281 16.22 -17.36 2.94
N TRP A 282 15.93 -17.45 4.24
CA TRP A 282 14.59 -17.30 4.77
C TRP A 282 14.25 -15.82 4.98
N VAL A 283 13.02 -15.45 4.63
CA VAL A 283 12.47 -14.11 4.88
C VAL A 283 11.10 -14.21 5.53
N PRO A 284 10.71 -13.24 6.38
CA PRO A 284 9.35 -13.12 6.85
C PRO A 284 8.39 -12.98 5.68
N TRP A 285 7.22 -13.63 5.77
CA TRP A 285 6.16 -13.49 4.79
C TRP A 285 4.88 -12.97 5.43
N THR A 286 3.84 -12.64 4.65
CA THR A 286 2.56 -12.18 5.18
C THR A 286 1.41 -13.02 4.65
N HIS A 287 0.35 -13.14 5.45
CA HIS A 287 -0.91 -13.74 4.98
C HIS A 287 -1.46 -13.02 3.75
N ARG A 288 -1.36 -11.68 3.71
CA ARG A 288 -1.79 -10.88 2.56
C ARG A 288 -1.08 -11.28 1.26
N ARG A 289 0.19 -11.64 1.33
CA ARG A 289 0.98 -12.11 0.17
C ARG A 289 0.76 -13.58 -0.17
N LEU A 290 0.17 -14.36 0.72
CA LEU A 290 -0.35 -15.69 0.40
C LEU A 290 -1.69 -15.61 -0.33
N ALA A 291 -2.38 -14.48 -0.28
CA ALA A 291 -3.68 -14.33 -0.93
C ALA A 291 -3.53 -14.25 -2.46
N ARG A 292 -4.42 -14.94 -3.20
CA ARG A 292 -4.48 -14.92 -4.67
C ARG A 292 -4.52 -13.51 -5.25
N ARG A 293 -5.18 -12.58 -4.56
CA ARG A 293 -5.26 -11.15 -4.94
C ARG A 293 -3.90 -10.44 -5.00
N SER A 294 -2.86 -11.01 -4.38
CA SER A 294 -1.50 -10.47 -4.45
C SER A 294 -0.75 -10.82 -5.72
N GLY A 295 -1.34 -11.63 -6.62
CA GLY A 295 -0.70 -12.15 -7.84
C GLY A 295 0.11 -13.42 -7.63
N TYR A 296 0.09 -14.01 -6.43
CA TYR A 296 0.74 -15.29 -6.17
C TYR A 296 -0.04 -16.45 -6.83
N GLY A 297 0.60 -17.19 -7.75
CA GLY A 297 -0.05 -18.19 -8.59
C GLY A 297 -0.67 -19.38 -7.83
N ALA A 298 -0.05 -19.81 -6.72
CA ALA A 298 -0.55 -20.84 -5.81
C ALA A 298 -1.32 -20.25 -4.62
N GLY A 299 -1.73 -18.97 -4.69
CA GLY A 299 -2.43 -18.25 -3.63
C GLY A 299 -3.81 -18.81 -3.31
N ILE A 300 -4.27 -18.52 -2.11
CA ILE A 300 -5.58 -18.88 -1.57
C ILE A 300 -6.38 -17.61 -1.25
N ASP A 301 -7.71 -17.68 -1.18
CA ASP A 301 -8.53 -16.48 -0.96
C ASP A 301 -8.58 -16.03 0.50
N SER A 302 -8.39 -16.97 1.44
CA SER A 302 -8.64 -16.76 2.87
C SER A 302 -7.54 -17.30 3.79
N PRO A 303 -6.29 -16.80 3.70
CA PRO A 303 -5.19 -17.31 4.51
C PRO A 303 -5.46 -17.29 6.03
N GLY A 304 -6.09 -16.23 6.53
CA GLY A 304 -6.40 -16.10 7.95
C GLY A 304 -7.50 -17.09 8.42
N TRP A 305 -8.50 -17.37 7.57
CA TRP A 305 -9.48 -18.40 7.82
C TRP A 305 -8.84 -19.80 7.84
N TYR A 306 -7.97 -20.11 6.85
CA TYR A 306 -7.27 -21.40 6.79
C TYR A 306 -6.30 -21.58 7.96
N GLY A 307 -5.59 -20.54 8.38
CA GLY A 307 -4.79 -20.56 9.61
C GLY A 307 -5.64 -20.81 10.84
N HIS A 308 -6.84 -20.21 10.89
CA HIS A 308 -7.79 -20.47 11.98
C HIS A 308 -8.29 -21.93 11.98
N LEU A 309 -8.70 -22.47 10.84
CA LEU A 309 -9.12 -23.86 10.72
C LEU A 309 -8.01 -24.84 11.13
N PHE A 310 -6.77 -24.56 10.77
CA PHE A 310 -5.64 -25.42 11.11
C PHE A 310 -5.34 -25.39 12.60
N GLY A 311 -5.33 -24.20 13.21
CA GLY A 311 -4.96 -24.01 14.62
C GLY A 311 -6.10 -24.23 15.62
N ALA A 312 -7.37 -24.32 15.18
CA ALA A 312 -8.51 -24.53 16.09
C ALA A 312 -8.57 -25.99 16.56
N PRO A 313 -8.46 -26.25 17.87
CA PRO A 313 -8.48 -27.62 18.40
C PRO A 313 -9.89 -28.24 18.36
N ASP A 314 -10.93 -27.41 18.47
CA ASP A 314 -12.33 -27.75 18.46
C ASP A 314 -13.18 -26.57 18.02
N ARG A 315 -14.44 -26.78 17.68
CA ARG A 315 -15.48 -25.76 17.44
C ARG A 315 -14.97 -24.58 16.59
N PRO A 316 -14.46 -24.82 15.37
CA PRO A 316 -13.81 -23.78 14.58
C PRO A 316 -14.75 -22.60 14.28
N VAL A 317 -16.05 -22.85 14.04
CA VAL A 317 -17.02 -21.81 13.71
C VAL A 317 -17.28 -20.88 14.91
N GLU A 318 -17.52 -21.44 16.10
CA GLU A 318 -17.78 -20.65 17.30
C GLU A 318 -16.56 -19.81 17.70
N ARG A 319 -15.36 -20.40 17.59
CA ARG A 319 -14.12 -19.69 17.85
C ARG A 319 -13.89 -18.58 16.83
N TRP A 320 -14.23 -18.82 15.56
CA TRP A 320 -14.14 -17.83 14.50
C TRP A 320 -15.09 -16.65 14.75
N MET A 321 -16.37 -16.94 15.03
CA MET A 321 -17.36 -15.92 15.34
C MET A 321 -16.95 -15.08 16.58
N THR A 322 -16.30 -15.72 17.55
CA THR A 322 -15.77 -15.01 18.73
C THR A 322 -14.62 -14.08 18.39
N LYS A 323 -13.70 -14.50 17.48
CA LYS A 323 -12.62 -13.63 16.96
C LYS A 323 -13.18 -12.43 16.21
N ILE A 324 -14.18 -12.63 15.35
CA ILE A 324 -14.86 -11.55 14.63
C ILE A 324 -15.53 -10.58 15.59
N ALA A 325 -16.28 -11.09 16.57
CA ALA A 325 -16.94 -10.25 17.55
C ALA A 325 -15.95 -9.41 18.39
N ARG A 326 -14.77 -9.97 18.68
CA ARG A 326 -13.69 -9.25 19.36
C ARG A 326 -13.15 -8.12 18.48
N LEU A 327 -12.81 -8.41 17.21
CA LEU A 327 -12.32 -7.41 16.26
C LEU A 327 -13.33 -6.25 16.14
N LEU A 328 -14.62 -6.55 15.97
CA LEU A 328 -15.65 -5.53 15.83
C LEU A 328 -15.77 -4.65 17.10
N ARG A 329 -15.62 -5.25 18.30
CA ARG A 329 -15.63 -4.50 19.58
C ARG A 329 -14.39 -3.62 19.72
N ASP A 330 -13.23 -4.11 19.30
CA ASP A 330 -11.96 -3.35 19.33
C ASP A 330 -12.02 -2.11 18.40
N GLU A 331 -12.98 -2.11 17.44
CA GLU A 331 -13.29 -0.99 16.53
C GLU A 331 -14.61 -0.27 16.90
N ASP A 332 -14.92 -0.25 18.20
CA ASP A 332 -16.08 0.44 18.79
C ASP A 332 -17.46 0.01 18.25
N ARG A 333 -17.57 -1.24 17.72
CA ARG A 333 -18.85 -1.81 17.28
C ARG A 333 -19.48 -2.64 18.37
N MET A 334 -20.76 -2.38 18.66
CA MET A 334 -21.51 -3.05 19.71
C MET A 334 -21.94 -4.48 19.29
N VAL A 335 -21.13 -5.48 19.58
CA VAL A 335 -21.45 -6.89 19.33
C VAL A 335 -21.61 -7.63 20.67
N SER A 336 -22.82 -8.10 20.97
CA SER A 336 -23.11 -8.86 22.17
C SER A 336 -22.80 -10.35 22.04
N SER A 337 -22.80 -11.09 23.15
CA SER A 337 -22.72 -12.56 23.12
C SER A 337 -23.93 -13.20 22.42
N ALA A 338 -25.10 -12.56 22.48
CA ALA A 338 -26.29 -13.01 21.76
C ALA A 338 -26.08 -12.96 20.24
N HIS A 339 -25.45 -11.89 19.72
CA HIS A 339 -25.11 -11.82 18.30
C HIS A 339 -24.16 -12.96 17.88
N VAL A 340 -23.18 -13.33 18.72
CA VAL A 340 -22.29 -14.47 18.43
C VAL A 340 -23.08 -15.79 18.34
N ILE A 341 -23.97 -16.04 19.30
CA ILE A 341 -24.81 -17.26 19.33
C ILE A 341 -25.70 -17.33 18.09
N GLU A 342 -26.39 -16.23 17.76
CA GLU A 342 -27.28 -16.20 16.61
C GLU A 342 -26.52 -16.29 15.28
N ALA A 343 -25.35 -15.72 15.17
CA ALA A 343 -24.50 -15.85 13.98
C ALA A 343 -24.02 -17.30 13.79
N VAL A 344 -23.63 -18.01 14.86
CA VAL A 344 -23.28 -19.44 14.81
C VAL A 344 -24.49 -20.28 14.35
N ARG A 345 -25.67 -20.02 14.92
CA ARG A 345 -26.91 -20.75 14.55
C ARG A 345 -27.28 -20.49 13.09
N LEU A 346 -27.20 -19.22 12.64
CA LEU A 346 -27.52 -18.87 11.26
C LEU A 346 -26.53 -19.51 10.30
N ALA A 347 -25.22 -19.48 10.60
CA ALA A 347 -24.20 -20.14 9.76
C ALA A 347 -24.46 -21.64 9.64
N GLY A 348 -24.80 -22.34 10.73
CA GLY A 348 -25.17 -23.73 10.71
C GLY A 348 -26.46 -24.01 9.90
N THR A 349 -27.47 -23.15 10.03
CA THR A 349 -28.70 -23.23 9.25
C THR A 349 -28.44 -23.05 7.76
N LEU A 350 -27.64 -22.06 7.37
CA LEU A 350 -27.27 -21.83 5.99
C LEU A 350 -26.49 -23.00 5.40
N ALA A 351 -25.60 -23.63 6.17
CA ALA A 351 -24.88 -24.82 5.76
C ALA A 351 -25.85 -25.97 5.43
N VAL A 352 -26.82 -26.26 6.31
CA VAL A 352 -27.83 -27.30 6.09
C VAL A 352 -28.70 -26.98 4.86
N MET A 353 -29.13 -25.74 4.70
CA MET A 353 -29.95 -25.32 3.54
C MET A 353 -29.17 -25.46 2.21
N ARG A 354 -27.86 -25.30 2.26
CA ARG A 354 -26.97 -25.42 1.09
C ARG A 354 -26.43 -26.85 0.88
N GLY A 355 -26.86 -27.80 1.71
CA GLY A 355 -26.42 -29.20 1.64
C GLY A 355 -24.97 -29.43 2.05
N ARG A 356 -24.36 -28.47 2.80
CA ARG A 356 -22.96 -28.56 3.24
C ARG A 356 -22.81 -29.35 4.54
N PRO A 357 -21.73 -30.10 4.72
CA PRO A 357 -21.51 -30.89 5.95
C PRO A 357 -21.27 -30.00 7.18
N LEU A 358 -20.65 -28.83 6.99
CA LEU A 358 -20.34 -27.84 8.03
C LEU A 358 -20.46 -26.42 7.46
N ALA A 359 -20.62 -25.42 8.36
CA ALA A 359 -20.55 -24.02 7.95
C ALA A 359 -19.12 -23.65 7.54
N GLY A 360 -18.94 -23.27 6.29
CA GLY A 360 -17.68 -22.79 5.75
C GLY A 360 -17.56 -21.26 5.82
N LEU A 361 -16.58 -20.73 5.12
CA LEU A 361 -16.31 -19.28 5.09
C LEU A 361 -17.54 -18.49 4.61
N THR A 362 -18.19 -18.93 3.53
CA THR A 362 -19.34 -18.22 2.93
C THR A 362 -20.49 -18.10 3.91
N GLU A 363 -20.88 -19.21 4.60
CA GLU A 363 -21.96 -19.21 5.59
C GLU A 363 -21.60 -18.32 6.79
N THR A 364 -20.35 -18.34 7.24
CA THR A 364 -19.91 -17.50 8.35
C THR A 364 -19.93 -16.02 7.99
N VAL A 365 -19.53 -15.66 6.77
CA VAL A 365 -19.58 -14.27 6.26
C VAL A 365 -21.01 -13.77 6.12
N ASP A 366 -21.92 -14.57 5.56
CA ASP A 366 -23.34 -14.23 5.44
C ASP A 366 -23.99 -14.02 6.81
N ALA A 367 -23.69 -14.90 7.77
CA ALA A 367 -24.20 -14.80 9.13
C ALA A 367 -23.65 -13.57 9.86
N VAL A 368 -22.38 -13.25 9.72
CA VAL A 368 -21.76 -12.04 10.29
C VAL A 368 -22.37 -10.78 9.71
N ARG A 369 -22.55 -10.74 8.37
CA ARG A 369 -23.20 -9.60 7.70
C ARG A 369 -24.59 -9.37 8.27
N ALA A 370 -25.39 -10.42 8.37
CA ALA A 370 -26.79 -10.33 8.82
C ALA A 370 -26.92 -9.96 10.30
N VAL A 371 -26.14 -10.60 11.18
CA VAL A 371 -26.34 -10.55 12.63
C VAL A 371 -25.42 -9.53 13.33
N MET A 372 -24.14 -9.44 12.93
CA MET A 372 -23.16 -8.59 13.62
C MET A 372 -22.94 -7.24 12.92
N CYS A 373 -23.23 -7.17 11.61
CA CYS A 373 -23.03 -5.96 10.80
C CYS A 373 -24.34 -5.32 10.34
N GLU A 374 -25.50 -5.78 10.80
CA GLU A 374 -26.83 -5.22 10.49
C GLU A 374 -27.09 -5.08 8.97
N GLY A 375 -26.52 -6.00 8.18
CA GLY A 375 -26.60 -6.00 6.71
C GLY A 375 -25.61 -5.09 6.00
N SER A 376 -24.77 -4.36 6.73
CA SER A 376 -23.77 -3.44 6.15
C SER A 376 -22.49 -4.19 5.74
N ASP A 377 -21.94 -3.84 4.56
CA ASP A 377 -20.67 -4.38 4.09
C ASP A 377 -19.44 -3.66 4.69
N VAL A 378 -19.57 -2.42 5.17
CA VAL A 378 -18.45 -1.62 5.70
C VAL A 378 -17.72 -2.31 6.87
N PRO A 379 -18.42 -2.79 7.93
CA PRO A 379 -17.74 -3.56 8.98
C PRO A 379 -17.24 -4.92 8.50
N LEU A 380 -17.88 -5.48 7.47
CA LEU A 380 -17.50 -6.76 6.90
C LEU A 380 -16.19 -6.67 6.13
N ASP A 381 -15.92 -5.56 5.44
CA ASP A 381 -14.65 -5.33 4.75
C ASP A 381 -13.48 -5.29 5.74
N LEU A 382 -13.67 -4.71 6.92
CA LEU A 382 -12.70 -4.80 8.01
C LEU A 382 -12.41 -6.24 8.44
N VAL A 383 -13.48 -7.06 8.58
CA VAL A 383 -13.35 -8.49 8.91
C VAL A 383 -12.60 -9.24 7.80
N ARG A 384 -12.88 -8.92 6.53
CA ARG A 384 -12.19 -9.53 5.39
C ARG A 384 -10.69 -9.22 5.43
N ASP A 385 -10.33 -7.97 5.61
CA ASP A 385 -8.92 -7.55 5.57
C ASP A 385 -8.13 -8.05 6.78
N ARG A 386 -8.69 -7.91 7.99
CA ARG A 386 -8.00 -8.18 9.24
C ARG A 386 -8.00 -9.65 9.67
N LEU A 387 -9.05 -10.41 9.31
CA LEU A 387 -9.22 -11.79 9.76
C LEU A 387 -9.25 -12.80 8.63
N ILE A 388 -10.03 -12.58 7.56
CA ILE A 388 -10.17 -13.57 6.48
C ILE A 388 -8.87 -13.65 5.68
N VAL A 389 -8.32 -12.53 5.26
CA VAL A 389 -6.97 -12.45 4.67
C VAL A 389 -5.93 -12.51 5.78
N GLY A 390 -6.05 -11.64 6.78
CA GLY A 390 -5.19 -11.58 7.95
C GLY A 390 -3.95 -10.70 7.78
N ASP A 391 -3.46 -10.17 8.91
CA ASP A 391 -2.34 -9.23 8.99
C ASP A 391 -1.07 -9.87 9.58
N VAL A 392 -1.00 -11.20 9.60
CA VAL A 392 0.13 -11.89 10.21
C VAL A 392 1.39 -11.68 9.38
N LEU A 393 2.45 -11.20 10.01
CA LEU A 393 3.82 -11.21 9.51
C LEU A 393 4.60 -12.29 10.26
N GLY A 394 5.25 -13.19 9.54
CA GLY A 394 6.09 -14.22 10.13
C GLY A 394 7.41 -13.68 10.69
N GLU A 395 8.13 -14.54 11.40
CA GLU A 395 9.41 -14.21 11.99
C GLU A 395 10.46 -15.27 11.58
N VAL A 396 11.68 -14.81 11.32
CA VAL A 396 12.82 -15.65 10.91
C VAL A 396 13.94 -15.46 11.93
N PRO A 397 14.64 -16.54 12.37
CA PRO A 397 15.71 -16.42 13.35
C PRO A 397 16.90 -15.61 12.83
N ASP A 398 17.62 -14.94 13.74
CA ASP A 398 18.79 -14.12 13.41
C ASP A 398 19.96 -14.93 12.83
N THR A 399 19.95 -16.23 13.02
CA THR A 399 20.94 -17.17 12.46
C THR A 399 20.76 -17.44 10.98
N ALA A 400 19.59 -17.05 10.41
CA ALA A 400 19.37 -17.18 8.98
C ALA A 400 20.38 -16.32 8.18
N PRO A 401 20.90 -16.82 7.06
CA PRO A 401 21.75 -16.02 6.19
C PRO A 401 21.03 -14.73 5.79
N ALA A 402 21.69 -13.61 5.95
CA ALA A 402 21.15 -12.32 5.54
C ALA A 402 22.29 -11.44 5.00
N VAL A 403 21.97 -10.58 4.06
CA VAL A 403 22.94 -9.58 3.57
C VAL A 403 23.34 -8.65 4.73
N PRO A 404 24.58 -8.15 4.76
CA PRO A 404 25.05 -7.30 5.86
C PRO A 404 24.15 -6.10 6.13
N LEU A 405 23.62 -5.46 5.08
CA LEU A 405 22.68 -4.35 5.19
C LEU A 405 21.38 -4.74 5.92
N GLN A 406 20.85 -5.94 5.65
CA GLN A 406 19.65 -6.43 6.34
C GLN A 406 19.90 -6.64 7.84
N ARG A 407 21.08 -7.17 8.20
CA ARG A 407 21.47 -7.33 9.61
C ARG A 407 21.59 -5.98 10.32
N ASP A 408 22.14 -4.98 9.66
CA ASP A 408 22.25 -3.63 10.22
C ASP A 408 20.84 -3.01 10.39
N LEU A 409 19.97 -3.14 9.39
CA LEU A 409 18.58 -2.67 9.46
C LEU A 409 17.83 -3.33 10.62
N THR A 410 17.90 -4.66 10.74
CA THR A 410 17.25 -5.41 11.83
C THR A 410 17.73 -4.95 13.21
N ARG A 411 19.04 -4.70 13.37
CA ARG A 411 19.61 -4.15 14.61
C ARG A 411 19.06 -2.77 14.93
N GLN A 412 18.96 -1.87 13.93
CA GLN A 412 18.40 -0.54 14.10
C GLN A 412 16.90 -0.59 14.43
N GLN A 413 16.12 -1.43 13.77
CA GLN A 413 14.70 -1.66 14.06
C GLN A 413 14.47 -2.06 15.52
N ARG A 414 15.30 -2.95 16.05
CA ARG A 414 15.26 -3.40 17.46
C ARG A 414 15.65 -2.27 18.42
N SER A 415 16.77 -1.60 18.17
CA SER A 415 17.27 -0.54 19.04
C SER A 415 16.31 0.64 19.14
N LEU A 416 15.63 0.96 18.04
CA LEU A 416 14.65 2.03 17.94
C LEU A 416 13.23 1.59 18.32
N ARG A 417 13.02 0.32 18.71
CA ARG A 417 11.69 -0.25 19.00
C ARG A 417 10.69 -0.01 17.87
N LEU A 418 11.16 -0.18 16.65
CA LEU A 418 10.40 0.02 15.43
C LEU A 418 10.19 -1.34 14.76
N LYS A 419 9.24 -2.12 15.29
CA LYS A 419 8.95 -3.47 14.80
C LYS A 419 8.33 -3.39 13.40
N PRO A 420 8.81 -4.21 12.42
CA PRO A 420 8.11 -4.40 11.15
C PRO A 420 6.76 -5.06 11.39
N GLU A 421 5.70 -4.54 10.77
CA GLU A 421 4.34 -5.07 10.88
C GLU A 421 3.69 -5.05 9.49
N ALA A 422 2.92 -6.11 9.17
CA ALA A 422 2.19 -6.19 7.91
C ALA A 422 0.96 -5.28 7.90
N LEU A 423 0.40 -5.02 9.10
CA LEU A 423 -0.67 -4.04 9.27
C LEU A 423 -0.10 -2.64 9.10
N GLU A 424 -0.81 -1.83 8.32
CA GLU A 424 -0.51 -0.42 8.19
C GLU A 424 -0.77 0.29 9.52
N ARG A 425 0.19 1.09 9.97
CA ARG A 425 0.05 1.92 11.16
C ARG A 425 0.56 3.33 10.95
N GLU A 426 -0.06 4.28 11.60
CA GLU A 426 0.44 5.64 11.68
C GLU A 426 1.40 5.78 12.87
N LEU A 427 2.44 6.57 12.66
CA LEU A 427 3.48 6.86 13.65
C LEU A 427 3.76 8.35 13.67
N ASP A 428 3.42 8.99 14.80
CA ASP A 428 3.75 10.39 15.03
C ASP A 428 5.07 10.51 15.78
N LEU A 429 6.00 11.28 15.22
CA LEU A 429 7.33 11.53 15.75
C LEU A 429 7.45 12.96 16.26
N ASP A 430 7.97 13.14 17.47
CA ASP A 430 8.40 14.42 18.03
C ASP A 430 9.93 14.50 17.96
N LEU A 431 10.45 15.25 16.99
CA LEU A 431 11.89 15.34 16.70
C LEU A 431 12.75 15.93 17.82
N ARG A 432 12.13 16.50 18.84
CA ARG A 432 12.83 16.95 20.08
C ARG A 432 13.26 15.76 20.94
N LYS A 433 12.66 14.59 20.74
CA LYS A 433 13.02 13.34 21.40
C LYS A 433 14.06 12.60 20.56
N GLU A 434 15.19 12.26 21.17
CA GLU A 434 16.31 11.63 20.47
C GLU A 434 15.90 10.33 19.75
N ILE A 435 15.08 9.50 20.39
CA ILE A 435 14.59 8.25 19.79
C ILE A 435 13.71 8.50 18.57
N ASP A 436 12.86 9.52 18.58
CA ASP A 436 11.97 9.83 17.46
C ASP A 436 12.77 10.50 16.33
N ALA A 437 13.76 11.33 16.64
CA ALA A 437 14.70 11.86 15.67
C ALA A 437 15.50 10.72 14.99
N ALA A 438 15.94 9.72 15.75
CA ALA A 438 16.65 8.56 15.20
C ALA A 438 15.74 7.69 14.32
N ARG A 439 14.45 7.53 14.66
CA ARG A 439 13.43 6.86 13.83
C ARG A 439 13.22 7.61 12.51
N SER A 440 13.07 8.93 12.56
CA SER A 440 12.94 9.78 11.38
C SER A 440 14.15 9.62 10.44
N ARG A 441 15.39 9.70 10.99
CA ARG A 441 16.61 9.47 10.21
C ARG A 441 16.63 8.12 9.51
N LEU A 442 16.27 7.04 10.21
CA LEU A 442 16.20 5.71 9.63
C LEU A 442 15.21 5.66 8.47
N LEU A 443 14.01 6.18 8.65
CA LEU A 443 12.95 6.16 7.62
C LEU A 443 13.37 6.98 6.39
N HIS A 444 13.98 8.14 6.56
CA HIS A 444 14.49 8.94 5.46
C HIS A 444 15.65 8.26 4.71
N ARG A 445 16.57 7.57 5.42
CA ARG A 445 17.64 6.78 4.80
C ARG A 445 17.09 5.62 3.97
N LEU A 446 16.08 4.92 4.49
CA LEU A 446 15.43 3.84 3.75
C LEU A 446 14.72 4.32 2.49
N ARG A 447 14.09 5.51 2.52
CA ARG A 447 13.50 6.13 1.33
C ARG A 447 14.57 6.45 0.28
N LEU A 448 15.73 6.98 0.66
CA LEU A 448 16.87 7.19 -0.24
C LEU A 448 17.32 5.87 -0.88
N LEU A 449 17.28 4.77 -0.14
CA LEU A 449 17.61 3.44 -0.63
C LEU A 449 16.50 2.80 -1.47
N ALA A 450 15.36 3.46 -1.64
CA ALA A 450 14.15 2.95 -2.29
C ALA A 450 13.52 1.75 -1.53
N VAL A 451 13.76 1.66 -0.21
CA VAL A 451 13.08 0.73 0.68
C VAL A 451 11.87 1.44 1.27
N GLY A 452 10.70 1.22 0.68
CA GLY A 452 9.45 1.95 0.98
C GLY A 452 8.71 1.43 2.21
N TRP A 453 9.39 1.24 3.34
CA TRP A 453 8.75 0.82 4.59
C TRP A 453 7.86 1.91 5.20
N GLY A 454 8.25 3.18 5.05
CA GLY A 454 7.52 4.32 5.58
C GLY A 454 7.28 5.41 4.54
N GLU A 455 6.07 5.96 4.56
CA GLU A 455 5.68 7.12 3.76
C GLU A 455 5.31 8.28 4.69
N PRO A 456 5.84 9.50 4.45
CA PRO A 456 5.44 10.67 5.22
C PRO A 456 4.00 11.05 4.89
N VAL A 457 3.19 11.32 5.91
CA VAL A 457 1.80 11.77 5.77
C VAL A 457 1.74 13.27 5.98
N THR A 458 1.28 14.00 4.96
CA THR A 458 0.95 15.42 5.09
C THR A 458 -0.43 15.57 5.75
N GLY A 459 -0.46 15.70 7.07
CA GLY A 459 -1.70 15.80 7.84
C GLY A 459 -2.10 17.23 8.19
N ARG A 460 -3.40 17.46 8.43
CA ARG A 460 -3.98 18.75 8.88
C ARG A 460 -3.43 19.27 10.23
N GLY A 461 -2.63 18.47 10.95
CA GLY A 461 -2.02 18.82 12.24
C GLY A 461 -0.50 19.06 12.19
N SER A 462 0.16 18.88 11.04
CA SER A 462 1.62 19.01 10.88
C SER A 462 2.05 20.45 10.60
N THR A 463 1.59 21.41 11.40
CA THR A 463 2.04 22.81 11.26
C THR A 463 3.30 23.15 12.06
N GLY A 464 3.93 22.14 12.71
CA GLY A 464 5.14 22.33 13.53
C GLY A 464 6.38 21.69 12.94
N THR A 465 7.47 22.43 12.90
CA THR A 465 8.81 22.04 12.44
C THR A 465 9.39 20.81 13.17
N PHE A 466 8.79 20.41 14.31
CA PHE A 466 9.28 19.34 15.19
C PHE A 466 8.43 18.06 15.15
N ARG A 467 7.39 17.98 14.33
CA ARG A 467 6.53 16.80 14.22
C ARG A 467 6.52 16.26 12.82
N GLU A 468 6.66 14.94 12.72
CA GLU A 468 6.52 14.17 11.49
C GLU A 468 5.52 13.05 11.72
N SER A 469 4.61 12.86 10.78
CA SER A 469 3.69 11.70 10.78
C SER A 469 4.08 10.77 9.63
N TRP A 470 4.16 9.50 9.92
CA TRP A 470 4.56 8.47 8.99
C TRP A 470 3.52 7.38 8.96
N ARG A 471 3.29 6.81 7.77
CA ARG A 471 2.53 5.60 7.56
C ARG A 471 3.49 4.46 7.28
N LEU A 472 3.49 3.44 8.14
CA LEU A 472 4.42 2.32 8.08
C LEU A 472 3.68 1.04 7.71
N ARG A 473 4.23 0.28 6.76
CA ARG A 473 3.79 -1.06 6.43
C ARG A 473 4.97 -1.87 5.90
N TRP A 474 5.22 -3.03 6.53
CA TRP A 474 6.25 -3.92 6.05
C TRP A 474 5.67 -4.92 5.06
N GLU A 475 6.30 -5.03 3.90
CA GLU A 475 6.00 -6.02 2.90
C GLU A 475 7.23 -6.89 2.62
N PRO A 476 7.07 -8.19 2.30
CA PRO A 476 8.19 -9.11 2.08
C PRO A 476 9.16 -8.67 1.00
N GLU A 477 8.66 -7.98 -0.03
CA GLU A 477 9.44 -7.44 -1.13
C GLU A 477 10.46 -6.39 -0.68
N LEU A 478 10.25 -5.79 0.47
CA LEU A 478 11.23 -4.87 1.06
C LEU A 478 12.54 -5.59 1.41
N SER A 479 12.50 -6.90 1.68
CA SER A 479 13.71 -7.72 1.87
C SER A 479 14.55 -7.79 0.58
N VAL A 480 13.90 -7.87 -0.59
CA VAL A 480 14.57 -7.78 -1.90
C VAL A 480 15.15 -6.39 -2.10
N LYS A 481 14.39 -5.34 -1.80
CA LYS A 481 14.86 -3.95 -1.89
C LYS A 481 16.07 -3.67 -1.00
N VAL A 482 16.11 -4.27 0.18
CA VAL A 482 17.28 -4.19 1.06
C VAL A 482 18.46 -4.95 0.46
N ALA A 483 18.25 -6.13 -0.15
CA ALA A 483 19.31 -6.86 -0.83
C ALA A 483 19.87 -6.08 -2.03
N GLU A 484 19.01 -5.51 -2.89
CA GLU A 484 19.38 -4.60 -3.97
C GLU A 484 20.21 -3.39 -3.47
N ALA A 485 19.78 -2.80 -2.35
CA ALA A 485 20.48 -1.67 -1.74
C ALA A 485 21.84 -2.06 -1.14
N GLY A 486 22.09 -3.35 -0.89
CA GLY A 486 23.34 -3.88 -0.37
C GLY A 486 24.56 -3.58 -1.23
N VAL A 487 24.41 -3.33 -2.54
CA VAL A 487 25.48 -2.92 -3.45
C VAL A 487 26.11 -1.57 -3.05
N TRP A 488 25.33 -0.71 -2.36
CA TRP A 488 25.77 0.61 -1.93
C TRP A 488 26.54 0.62 -0.62
N GLY A 489 26.41 -0.42 0.21
CA GLY A 489 27.14 -0.51 1.48
C GLY A 489 26.56 -1.56 2.45
N THR A 490 27.28 -1.79 3.52
CA THR A 490 26.95 -2.82 4.51
C THR A 490 26.11 -2.32 5.68
N THR A 491 25.97 -1.00 5.83
CA THR A 491 25.11 -0.36 6.84
C THR A 491 24.13 0.61 6.15
N VAL A 492 22.99 0.84 6.78
CA VAL A 492 21.96 1.78 6.25
C VAL A 492 22.54 3.18 6.05
N LEU A 493 23.40 3.64 6.97
CA LEU A 493 24.06 4.94 6.84
C LEU A 493 25.00 4.98 5.64
N ALA A 494 25.96 4.05 5.55
CA ALA A 494 26.94 4.04 4.47
C ALA A 494 26.30 3.82 3.10
N ALA A 495 25.30 2.92 3.01
CA ALA A 495 24.56 2.68 1.77
C ALA A 495 23.77 3.93 1.32
N ALA A 496 23.09 4.62 2.22
CA ALA A 496 22.36 5.85 1.91
C ALA A 496 23.29 6.96 1.47
N THR A 497 24.46 7.13 2.12
CA THR A 497 25.50 8.08 1.75
C THR A 497 26.02 7.81 0.34
N ALA A 498 26.49 6.60 0.05
CA ALA A 498 27.03 6.24 -1.26
C ALA A 498 25.99 6.40 -2.39
N LYS A 499 24.74 5.99 -2.13
CA LYS A 499 23.65 6.17 -3.11
C LYS A 499 23.32 7.66 -3.34
N ALA A 500 23.35 8.48 -2.29
CA ALA A 500 23.15 9.93 -2.42
C ALA A 500 24.25 10.58 -3.27
N GLU A 501 25.52 10.25 -3.00
CA GLU A 501 26.67 10.73 -3.78
C GLU A 501 26.56 10.32 -5.27
N ALA A 502 26.25 9.04 -5.54
CA ALA A 502 26.07 8.57 -6.91
C ALA A 502 24.93 9.27 -7.64
N ARG A 503 23.77 9.48 -6.96
CA ARG A 503 22.65 10.24 -7.50
C ARG A 503 23.01 11.70 -7.78
N ALA A 504 23.77 12.35 -6.89
CA ALA A 504 24.23 13.73 -7.10
C ALA A 504 25.09 13.88 -8.35
N VAL A 505 25.99 12.91 -8.57
CA VAL A 505 26.87 12.90 -9.76
C VAL A 505 26.09 12.63 -11.05
N SER A 506 25.11 11.71 -11.00
CA SER A 506 24.32 11.32 -12.18
C SER A 506 23.15 12.25 -12.49
N ALA A 507 22.70 13.07 -11.52
CA ALA A 507 21.57 13.97 -11.71
C ALA A 507 21.82 14.99 -12.84
N THR A 508 20.83 15.14 -13.71
CA THR A 508 20.89 16.04 -14.86
C THR A 508 20.11 17.34 -14.61
N ALA A 509 19.03 17.28 -13.84
CA ALA A 509 18.18 18.42 -13.54
C ALA A 509 18.50 19.05 -12.17
N LEU A 510 18.42 20.38 -12.11
CA LEU A 510 18.62 21.13 -10.87
C LEU A 510 17.62 20.71 -9.76
N ALA A 511 16.36 20.47 -10.12
CA ALA A 511 15.32 20.02 -9.21
C ALA A 511 15.64 18.67 -8.54
N GLU A 512 16.26 17.75 -9.28
CA GLU A 512 16.67 16.44 -8.75
C GLU A 512 17.74 16.59 -7.66
N VAL A 513 18.76 17.43 -7.91
CA VAL A 513 19.84 17.67 -6.93
C VAL A 513 19.31 18.42 -5.72
N THR A 514 18.37 19.34 -5.92
CA THR A 514 17.75 20.09 -4.84
C THR A 514 16.91 19.17 -3.92
N ALA A 515 16.09 18.32 -4.51
CA ALA A 515 15.32 17.32 -3.77
C ALA A 515 16.24 16.33 -3.03
N LEU A 516 17.37 15.99 -3.65
CA LEU A 516 18.38 15.13 -3.02
C LEU A 516 19.05 15.82 -1.82
N ALA A 517 19.38 17.11 -1.93
CA ALA A 517 19.92 17.89 -0.81
C ALA A 517 18.95 17.90 0.40
N GLU A 518 17.67 18.15 0.15
CA GLU A 518 16.63 18.06 1.19
C GLU A 518 16.60 16.66 1.83
N GLN A 519 16.61 15.59 1.01
CA GLN A 519 16.63 14.21 1.50
C GLN A 519 17.87 13.91 2.34
N CYS A 520 19.04 14.39 1.94
CA CYS A 520 20.30 14.22 2.69
C CYS A 520 20.27 14.91 4.06
N LEU A 521 19.67 16.09 4.15
CA LEU A 521 19.50 16.81 5.43
C LEU A 521 18.52 16.07 6.34
N LEU A 522 17.37 15.62 5.81
CA LEU A 522 16.37 14.85 6.57
C LEU A 522 16.93 13.51 7.06
N ALA A 523 17.78 12.87 6.26
CA ALA A 523 18.43 11.60 6.58
C ALA A 523 19.69 11.77 7.46
N GLU A 524 20.14 13.00 7.71
CA GLU A 524 21.42 13.34 8.36
C GLU A 524 22.58 12.54 7.75
N LEU A 525 22.95 12.90 6.50
CA LEU A 525 24.08 12.33 5.76
C LEU A 525 25.20 13.36 5.60
N PRO A 526 25.98 13.64 6.66
CA PRO A 526 26.98 14.71 6.64
C PRO A 526 28.08 14.47 5.59
N ASP A 527 28.43 13.20 5.34
CA ASP A 527 29.50 12.86 4.39
C ASP A 527 29.05 13.03 2.92
N ALA A 528 27.76 12.82 2.59
CA ALA A 528 27.22 13.05 1.25
C ALA A 528 27.00 14.54 0.95
N LEU A 529 26.71 15.36 1.95
CA LEU A 529 26.36 16.77 1.77
C LEU A 529 27.37 17.56 0.94
N PRO A 530 28.70 17.46 1.15
CA PRO A 530 29.68 18.21 0.34
C PRO A 530 29.59 17.89 -1.16
N VAL A 531 29.39 16.61 -1.51
CA VAL A 531 29.27 16.16 -2.90
C VAL A 531 27.97 16.68 -3.52
N VAL A 532 26.86 16.55 -2.78
CA VAL A 532 25.54 17.04 -3.21
C VAL A 532 25.54 18.56 -3.37
N MET A 533 26.14 19.29 -2.43
CA MET A 533 26.24 20.76 -2.49
C MET A 533 27.10 21.24 -3.67
N LYS A 534 28.20 20.56 -3.95
CA LYS A 534 28.99 20.85 -5.14
C LYS A 534 28.19 20.63 -6.42
N ALA A 535 27.50 19.47 -6.55
CA ALA A 535 26.65 19.19 -7.70
C ALA A 535 25.54 20.24 -7.85
N LEU A 536 24.93 20.67 -6.71
CA LEU A 536 23.91 21.70 -6.67
C LEU A 536 24.45 23.06 -7.18
N ALA A 537 25.60 23.48 -6.67
CA ALA A 537 26.24 24.74 -7.10
C ALA A 537 26.58 24.71 -8.58
N ASP A 538 27.20 23.62 -9.07
CA ASP A 538 27.58 23.45 -10.46
C ASP A 538 26.34 23.48 -11.40
N ARG A 539 25.23 22.79 -11.02
CA ARG A 539 23.97 22.80 -11.79
C ARG A 539 23.29 24.14 -11.74
N ALA A 540 23.20 24.76 -10.55
CA ALA A 540 22.64 26.09 -10.41
C ALA A 540 23.37 27.15 -11.23
N ALA A 541 24.69 27.06 -11.36
CA ALA A 541 25.48 28.00 -12.16
C ALA A 541 25.21 27.84 -13.68
N LEU A 542 24.98 26.63 -14.16
CA LEU A 542 24.76 26.31 -15.56
C LEU A 542 23.31 26.48 -16.02
N ASP A 543 22.34 26.37 -15.14
CA ASP A 543 20.93 26.45 -15.49
C ASP A 543 20.49 27.90 -15.68
N ALA A 544 20.05 28.24 -16.88
CA ALA A 544 19.55 29.56 -17.24
C ALA A 544 18.03 29.66 -17.27
N ASP A 545 17.34 28.51 -17.12
CA ASP A 545 15.87 28.48 -17.15
C ASP A 545 15.30 28.92 -15.80
N VAL A 546 14.51 29.99 -15.82
CA VAL A 546 13.93 30.59 -14.63
C VAL A 546 12.87 29.68 -14.01
N GLY A 547 12.16 28.88 -14.81
CA GLY A 547 11.20 27.89 -14.33
C GLY A 547 11.90 26.81 -13.48
N HIS A 548 13.04 26.28 -13.96
CA HIS A 548 13.84 25.32 -13.20
C HIS A 548 14.38 25.92 -11.88
N LEU A 549 14.86 27.17 -11.93
CA LEU A 549 15.32 27.86 -10.73
C LEU A 549 14.18 28.06 -9.72
N ALA A 550 12.99 28.45 -10.21
CA ALA A 550 11.80 28.67 -9.39
C ALA A 550 11.26 27.35 -8.79
N GLN A 551 11.36 26.24 -9.50
CA GLN A 551 11.02 24.91 -9.01
C GLN A 551 11.97 24.44 -7.90
N ALA A 552 13.24 24.76 -8.00
CA ALA A 552 14.28 24.33 -7.05
C ALA A 552 14.24 25.10 -5.71
N LEU A 553 13.94 26.41 -5.75
CA LEU A 553 14.06 27.30 -4.59
C LEU A 553 13.21 26.89 -3.37
N PRO A 554 11.93 26.42 -3.50
CA PRO A 554 11.13 26.04 -2.36
C PRO A 554 11.70 24.89 -1.52
N ALA A 555 12.31 23.90 -2.16
CA ALA A 555 12.96 22.79 -1.46
C ALA A 555 14.19 23.25 -0.69
N LEU A 556 14.98 24.15 -1.27
CA LEU A 556 16.15 24.74 -0.60
C LEU A 556 15.76 25.58 0.61
N ALA A 557 14.73 26.41 0.49
CA ALA A 557 14.24 27.23 1.58
C ALA A 557 13.69 26.39 2.76
N ARG A 558 12.96 25.30 2.45
CA ARG A 558 12.54 24.33 3.47
C ARG A 558 13.74 23.67 4.13
N SER A 559 14.73 23.28 3.34
CA SER A 559 15.97 22.62 3.83
C SER A 559 16.76 23.52 4.78
N LEU A 560 16.82 24.82 4.54
CA LEU A 560 17.44 25.78 5.43
C LEU A 560 16.74 25.81 6.79
N ARG A 561 15.41 25.84 6.79
CA ARG A 561 14.62 25.80 8.02
C ARG A 561 14.75 24.48 8.78
N TYR A 562 14.81 23.33 8.09
CA TYR A 562 15.02 22.01 8.71
C TYR A 562 16.45 21.85 9.25
N GLY A 563 17.45 22.36 8.53
CA GLY A 563 18.86 22.31 8.95
C GLY A 563 19.12 23.09 10.24
N ASP A 564 18.43 24.21 10.44
CA ASP A 564 18.49 25.03 11.67
C ASP A 564 17.95 24.21 12.88
N VAL A 565 16.88 23.44 12.69
CA VAL A 565 16.30 22.59 13.73
C VAL A 565 17.19 21.39 14.08
N ARG A 566 17.95 20.86 13.12
CA ARG A 566 18.82 19.67 13.29
C ARG A 566 20.29 20.00 13.51
N SER A 567 20.64 21.32 13.67
CA SER A 567 22.01 21.82 13.92
C SER A 567 23.02 21.41 12.84
N THR A 568 22.60 21.25 11.58
CA THR A 568 23.48 20.98 10.44
C THR A 568 23.94 22.28 9.79
N GLY A 569 25.20 22.36 9.41
CA GLY A 569 25.77 23.59 8.79
C GLY A 569 25.09 23.93 7.46
N THR A 570 24.23 24.96 7.44
CA THR A 570 23.37 25.32 6.29
C THR A 570 23.86 26.56 5.53
N ALA A 571 25.03 27.14 5.90
CA ALA A 571 25.55 28.37 5.32
C ALA A 571 25.71 28.30 3.78
N ALA A 572 26.34 27.25 3.26
CA ALA A 572 26.51 27.05 1.81
C ALA A 572 25.16 26.88 1.07
N LEU A 573 24.19 26.24 1.71
CA LEU A 573 22.84 26.09 1.15
C LEU A 573 22.13 27.46 1.08
N GLY A 574 22.33 28.31 2.11
CA GLY A 574 21.80 29.67 2.15
C GLY A 574 22.35 30.56 1.03
N GLU A 575 23.63 30.45 0.73
CA GLU A 575 24.27 31.19 -0.36
C GLU A 575 23.70 30.77 -1.74
N VAL A 576 23.55 29.47 -1.97
CA VAL A 576 22.95 28.98 -3.21
C VAL A 576 21.49 29.42 -3.33
N ALA A 577 20.70 29.30 -2.27
CA ALA A 577 19.29 29.71 -2.27
C ALA A 577 19.11 31.20 -2.52
N ALA A 578 19.95 32.04 -1.91
CA ALA A 578 19.97 33.50 -2.12
C ALA A 578 20.34 33.83 -3.58
N GLY A 579 21.37 33.20 -4.13
CA GLY A 579 21.77 33.38 -5.53
C GLY A 579 20.68 32.95 -6.54
N LEU A 580 19.96 31.83 -6.27
CA LEU A 580 18.80 31.44 -7.08
C LEU A 580 17.68 32.46 -7.01
N ALA A 581 17.32 32.93 -5.80
CA ALA A 581 16.28 33.92 -5.60
C ALA A 581 16.59 35.24 -6.34
N GLU A 582 17.85 35.71 -6.32
CA GLU A 582 18.27 36.89 -7.10
C GLU A 582 18.06 36.69 -8.60
N ARG A 583 18.49 35.55 -9.14
CA ARG A 583 18.35 35.24 -10.57
C ARG A 583 16.87 35.09 -10.98
N ILE A 584 16.03 34.49 -10.12
CA ILE A 584 14.59 34.44 -10.32
C ILE A 584 13.99 35.84 -10.37
N CYS A 585 14.36 36.74 -9.44
CA CYS A 585 13.86 38.13 -9.43
C CYS A 585 14.20 38.87 -10.73
N VAL A 586 15.33 38.60 -11.32
CA VAL A 586 15.75 39.23 -12.60
C VAL A 586 15.06 38.56 -13.81
N GLY A 587 15.00 37.25 -13.85
CA GLY A 587 14.59 36.50 -15.01
C GLY A 587 13.06 36.27 -15.11
N LEU A 588 12.31 36.31 -13.99
CA LEU A 588 10.88 35.98 -13.97
C LEU A 588 10.01 36.94 -14.80
N PRO A 589 10.18 38.28 -14.72
CA PRO A 589 9.35 39.19 -15.51
C PRO A 589 9.40 38.97 -17.02
N PRO A 590 10.56 38.74 -17.67
CA PRO A 590 10.59 38.39 -19.10
C PRO A 590 10.09 36.98 -19.37
N ALA A 591 10.35 35.99 -18.48
CA ALA A 591 9.91 34.61 -18.65
C ALA A 591 8.38 34.45 -18.59
N CYS A 592 7.67 35.38 -17.96
CA CYS A 592 6.20 35.39 -17.88
C CYS A 592 5.52 35.99 -19.10
N THR A 593 6.25 36.42 -20.14
CA THR A 593 5.66 37.03 -21.33
C THR A 593 5.43 36.02 -22.45
N GLY A 594 4.26 36.06 -23.09
CA GLY A 594 3.96 35.24 -24.26
C GLY A 594 3.77 33.75 -23.98
N LEU A 595 3.46 33.39 -22.74
CA LEU A 595 3.15 32.02 -22.38
C LEU A 595 1.73 31.62 -22.85
N ASP A 596 1.59 30.37 -23.26
CA ASP A 596 0.26 29.75 -23.47
C ASP A 596 -0.42 29.47 -22.11
N ALA A 597 -1.64 28.91 -22.14
CA ALA A 597 -2.43 28.66 -20.94
C ALA A 597 -1.75 27.68 -19.98
N ASP A 598 -1.11 26.63 -20.52
CA ASP A 598 -0.46 25.61 -19.69
C ASP A 598 0.84 26.15 -19.08
N GLY A 599 1.66 26.84 -19.86
CA GLY A 599 2.86 27.51 -19.39
C GLY A 599 2.56 28.60 -18.35
N ALA A 600 1.45 29.34 -18.52
CA ALA A 600 1.01 30.36 -17.57
C ALA A 600 0.52 29.71 -16.24
N ALA A 601 -0.19 28.59 -16.31
CA ALA A 601 -0.63 27.84 -15.13
C ALA A 601 0.59 27.28 -14.34
N GLN A 602 1.55 26.69 -15.04
CA GLN A 602 2.79 26.18 -14.43
C GLN A 602 3.62 27.33 -13.79
N MET A 603 3.74 28.47 -14.50
CA MET A 603 4.48 29.62 -13.97
C MET A 603 3.79 30.24 -12.76
N ARG A 604 2.46 30.20 -12.67
CA ARG A 604 1.71 30.60 -11.47
C ARG A 604 2.09 29.70 -10.27
N GLU A 605 2.17 28.37 -10.48
CA GLU A 605 2.59 27.46 -9.41
C GLU A 605 4.03 27.76 -8.95
N HIS A 606 4.92 28.06 -9.89
CA HIS A 606 6.28 28.48 -9.56
C HIS A 606 6.29 29.80 -8.78
N LEU A 607 5.45 30.76 -9.15
CA LEU A 607 5.29 32.03 -8.45
C LEU A 607 4.88 31.83 -6.98
N ASP A 608 3.90 30.95 -6.74
CA ASP A 608 3.42 30.60 -5.39
C ASP A 608 4.51 29.92 -4.55
N GLY A 609 5.24 29.00 -5.18
CA GLY A 609 6.37 28.33 -4.55
C GLY A 609 7.50 29.28 -4.16
N VAL A 610 7.90 30.17 -5.07
CA VAL A 610 8.94 31.19 -4.82
C VAL A 610 8.50 32.18 -3.75
N HIS A 611 7.24 32.63 -3.78
CA HIS A 611 6.70 33.54 -2.77
C HIS A 611 6.80 32.95 -1.35
N THR A 612 6.39 31.69 -1.19
CA THR A 612 6.50 30.96 0.06
C THR A 612 7.97 30.77 0.47
N ALA A 613 8.85 30.48 -0.49
CA ALA A 613 10.26 30.25 -0.25
C ALA A 613 10.99 31.52 0.20
N VAL A 614 10.74 32.66 -0.45
CA VAL A 614 11.35 33.97 -0.09
C VAL A 614 11.00 34.37 1.35
N ALA A 615 9.78 34.08 1.80
CA ALA A 615 9.36 34.31 3.17
C ALA A 615 10.13 33.46 4.20
N LEU A 616 10.72 32.33 3.79
CA LEU A 616 11.49 31.42 4.63
C LEU A 616 13.00 31.72 4.62
N LEU A 617 13.48 32.45 3.62
CA LEU A 617 14.92 32.81 3.53
C LEU A 617 15.31 33.79 4.65
N PRO A 618 16.46 33.56 5.31
CA PRO A 618 16.97 34.51 6.28
C PRO A 618 17.29 35.85 5.57
N ASP A 619 16.81 36.95 6.10
CA ASP A 619 17.07 38.27 5.56
C ASP A 619 18.50 38.73 5.97
N ALA A 620 19.50 38.08 5.38
CA ALA A 620 20.90 38.30 5.63
C ALA A 620 21.38 39.65 5.05
N GLY A 621 20.63 40.74 5.31
CA GLY A 621 21.01 42.12 4.97
C GLY A 621 20.77 42.52 3.51
N GLY A 622 20.01 41.72 2.74
CA GLY A 622 19.91 41.86 1.29
C GLY A 622 18.61 42.46 0.74
N GLY A 623 17.58 42.67 1.53
CA GLY A 623 16.32 43.21 1.03
C GLY A 623 15.66 42.28 -0.02
N MET A 624 15.83 40.95 0.09
CA MET A 624 15.29 39.98 -0.86
C MET A 624 13.75 40.08 -0.94
N GLY A 625 13.07 40.26 0.18
CA GLY A 625 11.65 40.50 0.23
C GLY A 625 11.22 41.75 -0.55
N GLU A 626 12.00 42.84 -0.50
CA GLU A 626 11.69 44.05 -1.27
C GLU A 626 11.90 43.84 -2.79
N ARG A 627 12.97 43.12 -3.18
CA ARG A 627 13.22 42.77 -4.57
C ARG A 627 12.08 41.89 -5.11
N TRP A 628 11.65 40.91 -4.34
CA TRP A 628 10.53 40.04 -4.70
C TRP A 628 9.22 40.82 -4.87
N ARG A 629 8.90 41.72 -3.95
CA ARG A 629 7.75 42.62 -4.07
C ARG A 629 7.81 43.48 -5.32
N SER A 630 8.99 44.00 -5.66
CA SER A 630 9.21 44.77 -6.90
C SER A 630 8.88 43.90 -8.14
N VAL A 631 9.23 42.59 -8.10
CA VAL A 631 8.89 41.66 -9.17
C VAL A 631 7.37 41.46 -9.26
N LEU A 632 6.69 41.21 -8.15
CA LEU A 632 5.24 41.05 -8.11
C LEU A 632 4.50 42.28 -8.65
N ASN A 633 4.94 43.49 -8.25
CA ASN A 633 4.39 44.73 -8.78
C ASN A 633 4.55 44.84 -10.31
N LYS A 634 5.73 44.49 -10.85
CA LYS A 634 6.00 44.50 -12.29
C LYS A 634 5.08 43.48 -13.03
N LEU A 635 4.89 42.30 -12.46
CA LEU A 635 4.02 41.28 -13.04
C LEU A 635 2.55 41.71 -13.04
N ALA A 636 2.07 42.24 -11.92
CA ALA A 636 0.68 42.73 -11.79
C ALA A 636 0.35 43.84 -12.79
N ALA A 637 1.31 44.70 -13.11
CA ALA A 637 1.11 45.88 -13.95
C ALA A 637 1.36 45.70 -15.46
N ARG A 638 2.00 44.58 -15.88
CA ARG A 638 2.36 44.33 -17.28
C ARG A 638 1.28 43.65 -18.09
N ASP A 639 0.77 44.30 -19.16
CA ASP A 639 -0.27 43.76 -20.03
C ASP A 639 0.17 42.55 -20.88
N THR A 640 1.50 42.38 -21.10
CA THR A 640 2.06 41.24 -21.85
C THR A 640 2.19 39.98 -21.03
N VAL A 641 1.89 40.02 -19.75
CA VAL A 641 1.86 38.88 -18.83
C VAL A 641 0.45 38.29 -18.81
N PRO A 642 0.29 36.94 -18.91
CA PRO A 642 -1.05 36.29 -18.88
C PRO A 642 -1.84 36.66 -17.65
N GLY A 643 -3.16 36.78 -17.81
CA GLY A 643 -4.11 37.20 -16.77
C GLY A 643 -3.98 36.42 -15.47
N VAL A 644 -3.79 35.12 -15.54
CA VAL A 644 -3.68 34.25 -14.35
C VAL A 644 -2.47 34.60 -13.47
N ILE A 645 -1.34 34.99 -14.07
CA ILE A 645 -0.12 35.40 -13.36
C ILE A 645 -0.30 36.81 -12.78
N ARG A 646 -0.88 37.73 -13.57
CA ARG A 646 -1.18 39.11 -13.15
C ARG A 646 -2.10 39.13 -11.94
N GLY A 647 -3.21 38.39 -12.03
CA GLY A 647 -4.17 38.28 -10.93
C GLY A 647 -3.54 37.68 -9.68
N ARG A 648 -2.70 36.64 -9.85
CA ARG A 648 -2.00 36.03 -8.71
C ARG A 648 -1.00 36.96 -8.06
N ALA A 649 -0.21 37.69 -8.84
CA ALA A 649 0.73 38.68 -8.32
C ALA A 649 0.04 39.81 -7.54
N ALA A 650 -1.09 40.32 -8.05
CA ALA A 650 -1.90 41.31 -7.36
C ALA A 650 -2.47 40.76 -6.04
N ARG A 651 -2.90 39.51 -6.03
CA ARG A 651 -3.39 38.84 -4.82
C ARG A 651 -2.32 38.70 -3.76
N LEU A 652 -1.12 38.24 -4.12
CA LEU A 652 -0.03 38.07 -3.18
C LEU A 652 0.40 39.39 -2.55
N LEU A 653 0.40 40.49 -3.32
CA LEU A 653 0.69 41.84 -2.79
C LEU A 653 -0.41 42.31 -1.83
N LEU A 654 -1.67 42.01 -2.12
CA LEU A 654 -2.80 42.36 -1.25
C LEU A 654 -2.72 41.59 0.08
N ASP A 655 -2.45 40.28 0.01
CA ASP A 655 -2.33 39.40 1.18
C ASP A 655 -1.16 39.84 2.11
N GLU A 656 -0.08 40.37 1.55
CA GLU A 656 1.04 40.97 2.32
C GLU A 656 0.74 42.38 2.85
N GLY A 657 -0.44 42.98 2.58
CA GLY A 657 -0.77 44.35 2.92
C GLY A 657 0.10 45.39 2.20
N ARG A 658 0.61 45.05 1.00
CA ARG A 658 1.48 45.90 0.17
C ARG A 658 0.74 46.52 -1.04
N LEU A 659 -0.49 46.13 -1.23
CA LEU A 659 -1.43 46.67 -2.20
C LEU A 659 -2.67 47.12 -1.43
N GLU A 660 -3.01 48.40 -1.56
CA GLU A 660 -4.25 48.94 -0.98
C GLU A 660 -5.46 48.36 -1.71
N GLU A 661 -6.58 48.18 -1.01
CA GLU A 661 -7.83 47.61 -1.57
C GLU A 661 -8.35 48.44 -2.79
N ASP A 662 -8.20 49.80 -2.74
CA ASP A 662 -8.55 50.64 -3.85
C ASP A 662 -7.71 50.36 -5.12
N GLU A 663 -6.46 50.12 -4.96
CA GLU A 663 -5.53 49.80 -6.04
C GLU A 663 -5.80 48.37 -6.59
N ALA A 664 -6.09 47.41 -5.70
CA ALA A 664 -6.53 46.07 -6.12
C ALA A 664 -7.83 46.15 -6.96
N ALA A 665 -8.81 46.92 -6.51
CA ALA A 665 -10.03 47.14 -7.26
C ALA A 665 -9.78 47.83 -8.62
N ARG A 666 -8.83 48.78 -8.66
CA ARG A 666 -8.43 49.43 -9.94
C ARG A 666 -7.80 48.45 -10.91
N LEU A 667 -6.87 47.60 -10.45
CA LEU A 667 -6.23 46.56 -11.27
C LEU A 667 -7.26 45.55 -11.78
N MET A 668 -8.24 45.15 -10.95
CA MET A 668 -9.32 44.26 -11.32
C MET A 668 -10.22 44.96 -12.38
N ALA A 669 -10.63 46.21 -12.17
CA ALA A 669 -11.44 46.95 -13.13
C ALA A 669 -10.76 47.10 -14.49
N LEU A 670 -9.44 47.31 -14.50
CA LEU A 670 -8.65 47.37 -15.71
C LEU A 670 -8.63 46.02 -16.45
N ALA A 671 -8.38 44.93 -15.71
CA ALA A 671 -8.34 43.58 -16.25
C ALA A 671 -9.69 43.10 -16.78
N LEU A 672 -10.78 43.57 -16.17
CA LEU A 672 -12.18 43.29 -16.57
C LEU A 672 -12.77 44.32 -17.51
N SER A 673 -11.95 45.20 -18.07
CA SER A 673 -12.46 46.23 -19.02
C SER A 673 -12.97 45.61 -20.33
N PRO A 674 -13.90 46.28 -21.02
CA PRO A 674 -14.45 45.79 -22.30
C PRO A 674 -13.41 45.58 -23.41
N GLY A 675 -12.24 46.17 -23.29
CA GLY A 675 -11.13 45.99 -24.23
C GLY A 675 -10.24 44.75 -23.97
N THR A 676 -10.45 44.08 -22.85
CA THR A 676 -9.72 42.86 -22.53
C THR A 676 -10.41 41.64 -23.11
N GLU A 677 -9.66 40.72 -23.69
CA GLU A 677 -10.20 39.47 -24.18
C GLU A 677 -10.87 38.69 -23.02
N PRO A 678 -12.13 38.18 -23.21
CA PRO A 678 -12.86 37.53 -22.12
C PRO A 678 -12.13 36.37 -21.44
N ALA A 679 -11.35 35.59 -22.21
CA ALA A 679 -10.54 34.49 -21.66
C ALA A 679 -9.43 35.02 -20.73
N GLU A 680 -8.74 36.09 -21.08
CA GLU A 680 -7.71 36.75 -20.27
C GLU A 680 -8.30 37.39 -19.01
N ALA A 681 -9.48 37.97 -19.10
CA ALA A 681 -10.20 38.51 -17.95
C ALA A 681 -10.59 37.39 -16.96
N ALA A 682 -11.11 36.26 -17.47
CA ALA A 682 -11.44 35.11 -16.66
C ALA A 682 -10.18 34.50 -16.01
N ALA A 683 -9.08 34.42 -16.75
CA ALA A 683 -7.79 33.94 -16.22
C ALA A 683 -7.26 34.87 -15.12
N TRP A 684 -7.45 36.18 -15.23
CA TRP A 684 -7.10 37.13 -14.18
C TRP A 684 -7.91 36.88 -12.89
N ILE A 685 -9.24 36.67 -13.04
CA ILE A 685 -10.09 36.28 -11.91
C ILE A 685 -9.57 34.98 -11.27
N GLU A 686 -9.28 33.95 -12.09
CA GLU A 686 -8.75 32.70 -11.60
C GLU A 686 -7.47 32.90 -10.77
N GLY A 687 -6.54 33.73 -11.26
CA GLY A 687 -5.31 34.05 -10.55
C GLY A 687 -5.53 34.76 -9.23
N PHE A 688 -6.46 35.74 -9.21
CA PHE A 688 -6.71 36.60 -8.05
C PHE A 688 -7.51 35.89 -6.95
N VAL A 689 -8.57 35.14 -7.32
CA VAL A 689 -9.47 34.48 -6.35
C VAL A 689 -9.23 32.97 -6.24
N GLY A 690 -8.44 32.37 -7.13
CA GLY A 690 -8.09 30.95 -7.11
C GLY A 690 -7.01 30.64 -6.07
N GLY A 691 -6.97 29.39 -5.60
CA GLY A 691 -5.96 28.89 -4.65
C GLY A 691 -6.55 28.54 -3.28
N ALA A 692 -5.74 27.77 -2.50
CA ALA A 692 -6.14 27.22 -1.20
C ALA A 692 -6.33 28.28 -0.09
N SER A 693 -5.93 29.54 -0.31
CA SER A 693 -5.81 30.58 0.71
C SER A 693 -7.03 31.51 0.82
N GLY A 694 -8.27 30.97 0.72
CA GLY A 694 -9.46 31.76 1.10
C GLY A 694 -9.90 32.84 0.09
N GLY A 695 -9.57 32.72 -1.20
CA GLY A 695 -9.99 33.68 -2.24
C GLY A 695 -11.49 33.88 -2.35
N GLY A 696 -12.29 32.85 -2.10
CA GLY A 696 -13.73 32.96 -2.04
C GLY A 696 -14.26 33.82 -0.88
N LEU A 697 -13.56 33.80 0.27
CA LEU A 697 -13.90 34.63 1.42
C LEU A 697 -13.64 36.12 1.13
N LEU A 698 -12.59 36.45 0.36
CA LEU A 698 -12.32 37.82 -0.04
C LEU A 698 -13.54 38.42 -0.80
N LEU A 699 -14.10 37.69 -1.76
CA LEU A 699 -15.30 38.13 -2.49
C LEU A 699 -16.54 38.20 -1.61
N VAL A 700 -16.61 37.42 -0.53
CA VAL A 700 -17.71 37.48 0.46
C VAL A 700 -17.62 38.77 1.30
N HIS A 701 -16.39 39.18 1.63
CA HIS A 701 -16.15 40.32 2.53
C HIS A 701 -15.97 41.66 1.79
N ASP A 702 -15.61 41.63 0.51
CA ASP A 702 -15.44 42.84 -0.31
C ASP A 702 -16.52 42.86 -1.44
N GLU A 703 -17.63 43.53 -1.15
CA GLU A 703 -18.73 43.68 -2.11
C GLU A 703 -18.33 44.44 -3.38
N ARG A 704 -17.31 45.31 -3.34
CA ARG A 704 -16.82 46.01 -4.54
C ARG A 704 -16.17 45.05 -5.52
N LEU A 705 -15.30 44.20 -5.02
CA LEU A 705 -14.63 43.21 -5.84
C LEU A 705 -15.62 42.19 -6.42
N LEU A 706 -16.60 41.78 -5.63
CA LEU A 706 -17.68 40.92 -6.09
C LEU A 706 -18.52 41.64 -7.16
N GLY A 707 -18.86 42.93 -6.94
CA GLY A 707 -19.61 43.75 -7.89
C GLY A 707 -18.87 43.94 -9.21
N LEU A 708 -17.57 44.08 -9.22
CA LEU A 708 -16.74 44.14 -10.44
C LEU A 708 -16.81 42.84 -11.25
N VAL A 709 -16.71 41.70 -10.57
CA VAL A 709 -16.83 40.39 -11.22
C VAL A 709 -18.23 40.16 -11.77
N ASP A 710 -19.28 40.50 -11.02
CA ASP A 710 -20.67 40.38 -11.43
C ASP A 710 -21.03 41.27 -12.62
N ALA A 711 -20.60 42.53 -12.58
CA ALA A 711 -20.82 43.48 -13.68
C ALA A 711 -20.11 43.03 -14.98
N TRP A 712 -18.85 42.56 -14.85
CA TRP A 712 -18.13 42.02 -16.01
C TRP A 712 -18.83 40.78 -16.56
N LEU A 713 -19.20 39.82 -15.71
CA LEU A 713 -19.82 38.57 -16.13
C LEU A 713 -21.16 38.80 -16.84
N SER A 714 -21.94 39.78 -16.34
CA SER A 714 -23.19 40.21 -16.96
C SER A 714 -22.98 40.90 -18.31
N GLY A 715 -21.79 41.45 -18.54
CA GLY A 715 -21.44 42.15 -19.80
C GLY A 715 -20.77 41.24 -20.84
N VAL A 716 -20.39 40.02 -20.51
CA VAL A 716 -19.71 39.07 -21.44
C VAL A 716 -20.67 38.69 -22.58
N PRO A 717 -20.24 38.84 -23.88
CA PRO A 717 -21.06 38.44 -25.01
C PRO A 717 -21.39 36.94 -24.97
N ALA A 718 -22.60 36.55 -25.39
CA ALA A 718 -23.09 35.16 -25.34
C ALA A 718 -22.12 34.15 -26.06
N GLY A 719 -21.48 34.57 -27.17
CA GLY A 719 -20.51 33.75 -27.88
C GLY A 719 -19.23 33.46 -27.07
N ALA A 720 -18.70 34.46 -26.35
CA ALA A 720 -17.54 34.32 -25.51
C ALA A 720 -17.86 33.65 -24.15
N PHE A 721 -19.10 33.70 -23.70
CA PHE A 721 -19.51 33.09 -22.43
C PHE A 721 -19.30 31.59 -22.40
N THR A 722 -19.45 30.89 -23.51
CA THR A 722 -19.26 29.45 -23.63
C THR A 722 -17.78 29.08 -23.35
N ASP A 723 -16.84 29.91 -23.75
CA ASP A 723 -15.38 29.68 -23.54
C ASP A 723 -14.95 30.06 -22.12
N VAL A 724 -15.57 31.07 -21.54
CA VAL A 724 -15.27 31.56 -20.18
C VAL A 724 -15.88 30.66 -19.09
N LEU A 725 -17.01 30.06 -19.33
CA LEU A 725 -17.76 29.28 -18.35
C LEU A 725 -16.96 28.10 -17.73
N PRO A 726 -16.21 27.29 -18.49
CA PRO A 726 -15.38 26.23 -17.91
C PRO A 726 -14.33 26.76 -16.94
N LEU A 727 -13.70 27.91 -17.25
CA LEU A 727 -12.68 28.54 -16.40
C LEU A 727 -13.28 28.98 -15.07
N LEU A 728 -14.41 29.69 -15.12
CA LEU A 728 -15.11 30.14 -13.92
C LEU A 728 -15.67 28.99 -13.09
N ARG A 729 -16.21 27.95 -13.74
CA ARG A 729 -16.63 26.73 -13.03
C ARG A 729 -15.49 26.09 -12.27
N ARG A 730 -14.31 25.95 -12.88
CA ARG A 730 -13.12 25.42 -12.22
C ARG A 730 -12.75 26.27 -11.00
N THR A 731 -12.68 27.59 -11.17
CA THR A 731 -12.33 28.54 -10.11
C THR A 731 -13.30 28.47 -8.93
N PHE A 732 -14.60 28.59 -9.18
CA PHE A 732 -15.61 28.64 -8.13
C PHE A 732 -15.95 27.26 -7.55
N SER A 733 -15.73 26.15 -8.28
CA SER A 733 -15.93 24.80 -7.75
C SER A 733 -14.94 24.42 -6.65
N ALA A 734 -13.75 25.03 -6.66
CA ALA A 734 -12.73 24.83 -5.63
C ALA A 734 -13.12 25.42 -4.26
N TYR A 735 -14.14 26.28 -4.19
CA TYR A 735 -14.57 26.86 -2.92
C TYR A 735 -15.39 25.87 -2.09
N GLU A 736 -15.33 26.03 -0.77
CA GLU A 736 -16.18 25.26 0.14
C GLU A 736 -17.67 25.52 -0.12
N PRO A 737 -18.55 24.52 0.10
CA PRO A 737 -19.99 24.65 -0.16
C PRO A 737 -20.65 25.85 0.56
N GLY A 738 -20.18 26.19 1.77
CA GLY A 738 -20.66 27.36 2.54
C GLY A 738 -20.37 28.68 1.83
N VAL A 739 -19.13 28.86 1.38
CA VAL A 739 -18.69 30.09 0.66
C VAL A 739 -19.44 30.23 -0.65
N ARG A 740 -19.61 29.16 -1.42
CA ARG A 740 -20.40 29.18 -2.68
C ARG A 740 -21.84 29.58 -2.46
N ARG A 741 -22.47 29.11 -1.38
CA ARG A 741 -23.85 29.49 -1.04
C ARG A 741 -23.95 30.98 -0.72
N THR A 742 -23.06 31.50 0.13
CA THR A 742 -23.01 32.89 0.52
C THR A 742 -22.79 33.82 -0.70
N LEU A 743 -21.84 33.49 -1.58
CA LEU A 743 -21.62 34.20 -2.83
C LEU A 743 -22.88 34.20 -3.71
N GLY A 744 -23.54 33.05 -3.87
CA GLY A 744 -24.79 32.94 -4.62
C GLY A 744 -25.95 33.75 -4.00
N GLU A 745 -25.97 33.94 -2.68
CA GLU A 745 -26.94 34.81 -2.00
C GLU A 745 -26.61 36.28 -2.20
N LEU A 746 -25.34 36.68 -2.14
CA LEU A 746 -24.90 38.05 -2.39
C LEU A 746 -25.22 38.47 -3.85
N VAL A 747 -24.88 37.64 -4.84
CA VAL A 747 -25.19 37.90 -6.25
C VAL A 747 -26.68 38.00 -6.49
N ARG A 748 -27.51 37.12 -5.89
CA ARG A 748 -28.99 37.21 -6.02
C ARG A 748 -29.57 38.45 -5.39
N ARG A 749 -28.92 38.98 -4.32
CA ARG A 749 -29.38 40.24 -3.67
C ARG A 749 -29.09 41.46 -4.53
N GLY A 750 -28.20 41.33 -5.51
CA GLY A 750 -27.76 42.40 -6.39
C GLY A 750 -26.82 43.41 -5.70
N PRO A 751 -26.15 44.27 -6.46
CA PRO A 751 -25.37 45.35 -5.89
C PRO A 751 -26.27 46.23 -5.03
N GLY A 752 -26.05 46.29 -3.73
CA GLY A 752 -26.70 47.25 -2.86
C GLY A 752 -26.48 48.67 -3.41
N PRO A 753 -27.34 49.64 -3.14
CA PRO A 753 -27.16 51.02 -3.62
C PRO A 753 -25.77 51.46 -3.22
N ALA A 754 -24.99 51.94 -4.21
CA ALA A 754 -23.61 52.38 -4.05
C ALA A 754 -23.51 53.18 -2.75
N ALA A 755 -22.70 52.68 -1.80
CA ALA A 755 -22.52 53.34 -0.53
C ALA A 755 -21.88 54.71 -0.74
N GLY A 756 -22.72 55.72 -0.78
CA GLY A 756 -22.24 57.06 -0.43
C GLY A 756 -21.59 57.00 0.95
N PRO A 757 -20.81 58.04 1.30
CA PRO A 757 -19.96 58.00 2.54
C PRO A 757 -20.82 57.54 3.72
N ALA A 758 -20.33 56.49 4.38
CA ALA A 758 -21.01 55.68 5.41
C ALA A 758 -21.91 56.54 6.30
N ARG A 759 -23.23 56.46 6.10
CA ARG A 759 -24.16 56.74 7.18
C ARG A 759 -24.06 55.57 8.16
N THR A 760 -23.34 55.87 9.24
CA THR A 760 -23.44 55.08 10.46
C THR A 760 -24.83 55.22 11.02
N ASP A 761 -25.81 54.48 10.52
CA ASP A 761 -27.07 54.23 11.22
C ASP A 761 -27.98 53.31 10.42
N ALA A 762 -27.78 52.01 10.57
CA ALA A 762 -28.80 50.97 10.60
C ALA A 762 -28.10 49.67 11.03
N GLY A 763 -27.97 49.44 12.30
CA GLY A 763 -27.59 48.15 12.85
C GLY A 763 -28.52 47.05 12.36
N ALA A 764 -27.98 45.87 12.00
CA ALA A 764 -28.83 44.71 11.77
C ALA A 764 -29.85 44.57 12.92
N PRO A 765 -31.09 44.13 12.68
CA PRO A 765 -32.10 44.04 13.73
C PRO A 765 -31.53 43.24 14.93
N GLY A 766 -31.34 43.94 16.06
CA GLY A 766 -30.75 43.40 17.28
C GLY A 766 -29.31 43.83 17.56
N PHE A 767 -28.62 44.56 16.64
CA PHE A 767 -27.27 45.08 16.84
C PHE A 767 -27.31 46.61 16.69
N GLY A 768 -27.10 47.35 17.79
CA GLY A 768 -26.98 48.80 17.80
C GLY A 768 -25.55 49.24 17.50
N PRO A 769 -25.33 50.57 17.27
CA PRO A 769 -23.99 51.12 16.94
C PRO A 769 -22.97 51.09 18.09
N GLY A 770 -23.33 50.58 19.24
CA GLY A 770 -22.46 50.39 20.41
C GLY A 770 -22.70 49.05 21.10
N LEU A 771 -21.74 48.64 21.90
CA LEU A 771 -21.86 47.43 22.69
C LEU A 771 -23.00 47.61 23.71
N ASP A 772 -24.04 46.80 23.65
CA ASP A 772 -25.04 46.70 24.68
C ASP A 772 -24.44 45.94 25.86
N THR A 773 -23.90 46.69 26.82
CA THR A 773 -23.23 46.11 27.99
C THR A 773 -24.13 45.21 28.81
N ALA A 774 -25.40 45.54 28.94
CA ALA A 774 -26.36 44.72 29.71
C ALA A 774 -26.57 43.34 29.06
N ARG A 775 -26.62 43.25 27.71
CA ARG A 775 -26.71 41.98 26.98
C ARG A 775 -25.41 41.24 26.98
N ALA A 776 -24.26 41.94 26.83
CA ALA A 776 -22.93 41.33 26.90
C ALA A 776 -22.67 40.72 28.30
N ASP A 777 -23.04 41.43 29.36
CA ASP A 777 -22.93 40.95 30.74
C ASP A 777 -23.84 39.74 31.01
N ALA A 778 -25.01 39.70 30.39
CA ALA A 778 -25.95 38.57 30.54
C ALA A 778 -25.43 37.27 29.87
N VAL A 779 -24.59 37.36 28.82
CA VAL A 779 -23.97 36.20 28.13
C VAL A 779 -22.69 35.76 28.80
N THR A 780 -22.02 36.63 29.54
CA THR A 780 -20.71 36.36 30.19
C THR A 780 -20.73 35.16 31.13
N PRO A 781 -21.76 34.90 31.98
CA PRO A 781 -21.79 33.70 32.82
C PRO A 781 -21.86 32.40 32.03
N VAL A 782 -22.59 32.40 30.92
CA VAL A 782 -22.71 31.22 30.04
C VAL A 782 -21.38 30.94 29.34
N LEU A 783 -20.70 31.99 28.82
CA LEU A 783 -19.38 31.85 28.21
C LEU A 783 -18.34 31.34 29.22
N ARG A 784 -18.36 31.83 30.47
CA ARG A 784 -17.48 31.35 31.53
C ARG A 784 -17.70 29.87 31.82
N MET A 785 -18.93 29.46 31.96
CA MET A 785 -19.31 28.06 32.17
C MET A 785 -18.82 27.17 30.99
N LEU A 786 -18.98 27.62 29.76
CA LEU A 786 -18.54 26.87 28.56
C LEU A 786 -17.01 26.80 28.41
N LEU A 787 -16.31 27.81 28.88
CA LEU A 787 -14.83 27.89 28.87
C LEU A 787 -14.18 27.30 30.11
N GLY A 788 -14.95 26.84 31.10
CA GLY A 788 -14.43 26.28 32.36
C GLY A 788 -13.63 27.28 33.20
N ILE A 789 -13.97 28.61 33.12
CA ILE A 789 -13.27 29.68 33.83
C ILE A 789 -14.04 29.94 35.16
N ASP A 790 -13.46 29.55 36.29
CA ASP A 790 -14.01 29.81 37.61
C ASP A 790 -13.66 31.24 38.08
N ASP A 791 -14.52 31.84 38.94
CA ASP A 791 -14.38 33.22 39.45
C ASP A 791 -13.06 33.50 40.19
N ASN A 792 -12.30 32.45 40.55
CA ASN A 792 -10.99 32.57 41.19
C ASN A 792 -9.81 32.81 40.20
N ASP A 793 -9.99 32.56 38.93
CA ASP A 793 -8.90 32.70 37.94
C ASP A 793 -8.66 34.16 37.51
N LEU A 794 -9.60 35.07 37.73
CA LEU A 794 -9.47 36.50 37.37
C LEU A 794 -8.86 37.38 38.42
N ALA A 795 -8.69 36.92 39.66
CA ALA A 795 -8.07 37.71 40.75
C ALA A 795 -6.55 37.81 40.60
N GLY A 796 -5.93 37.07 39.66
CA GLY A 796 -4.47 37.07 39.40
C GLY A 796 -3.96 38.02 38.28
N VAL A 797 -4.86 38.61 37.48
CA VAL A 797 -4.46 39.42 36.31
C VAL A 797 -4.53 40.92 36.53
N ALA A 798 -5.01 41.38 37.72
CA ALA A 798 -5.08 42.79 38.09
C ALA A 798 -4.08 43.11 39.24
N ARG A 799 -2.78 42.78 38.98
CA ARG A 799 -1.66 43.37 39.77
C ARG A 799 -0.46 43.56 38.82
#